data_cc071886bb1ad4c10ca875627cd4ad5d
#
_entry.id   cc071886bb1ad4c10ca875627cd4ad5d
#
_cell.length_a   1.000
_cell.length_b   1.000
_cell.length_c   1.000
_cell.angle_alpha   90.00
_cell.angle_beta   90.00
_cell.angle_gamma   90.00
#
_symmetry.space_group_name_H-M   'P 1'
#
loop_
_entity.id
_entity.type
_entity.pdbx_description
1 polymer ?
#
loop_
_entity_poly.entity_id
_entity_poly.type
_entity_poly.pdbx_seq_one_letter_code
_entity_poly.pdbx_strand_id
1 'polypeptide(L)'
;MSQHSHDFLGTARFRIRRRLGSGGMGVVYEAHDLETDKVVALKTLTRAEASHISRFKNEFRALADVSHPNLAALYEFMADGQYWFFTMELVQGGNFLEYVRPGYKAKRAQSSKTPTLRKTARDSSGELLADYEAETMELESIQGSYMPDDSDHRTLASSLSRVKLDVNRLRIAMRQLAEGLHALHETGKLHRDIKPSNVLVTKAGRVVILDFGLVAEVQGAVFNDSFTLAGTPDYMSPEQGAQLPISRASDWYSVGVILYQALTGRLPFAGKFFEVMMNKQNFDPPAPSELVKKVPQDLNDLCVRLLYRNAEERPSGTAILAALGQGQTGPLLAPIMLPPTASSVQTSRLIGRARELKELEEAFAYTQRGQTLTVYLHGSSGMGKSALAQRFLDGLRRNQFGVVILEGRCYERESVPYKALDGVVDSLTRYLLSLPEAKAEALMPREIMALARVFPVMLQVDCVFNAPQSPHEIPDPFTLRRKAFAALRELLGRISDRQPLVLYIDDLQWSDADSTSLLEDLLRPPDAPPLLLLSSFRSEDIQAKPFLKSLIEKAGTVSCREVRIGALSKAESLELVRETLGLGAAGLEPFSEAILQEAGGNPFLLEQLARYASTSDQTATTGISLAMMLDARLSHLPKGAREFVDALAVAGRPINPEVAYHAAELSGDELPLVSSLRAAQFLRTGGAEHTLELYHDRIRQTLVTQLDPQRVTQIHRRLAQAIEARGIDDPEALFEHYLGAGERVRAATHAAVAARKAASALAFDRATAFYRRAIELAPSRGGDVELKRGLAEALVNAGRPAEAAEAYLEVAQVSPAGQSLDFKRRAAQQ
;
A
#
# COMPACT_ATOMS: atom_id res chain seq x y z
N MET A 1 -23.37 -7.31 33.56
CA MET A 1 -22.08 -6.59 33.66
C MET A 1 -22.09 -5.48 32.62
N SER A 2 -21.99 -4.24 33.06
CA SER A 2 -22.13 -3.03 32.26
C SER A 2 -20.99 -2.94 31.23
N GLN A 3 -21.30 -2.98 29.92
CA GLN A 3 -20.37 -2.68 28.83
C GLN A 3 -20.11 -1.16 28.83
N HIS A 4 -19.04 -0.73 29.49
CA HIS A 4 -18.45 0.55 29.23
C HIS A 4 -17.67 0.41 27.92
N SER A 5 -18.02 1.20 26.92
CA SER A 5 -17.20 1.40 25.74
C SER A 5 -15.88 2.02 26.24
N HIS A 6 -14.83 1.22 26.36
CA HIS A 6 -13.51 1.76 26.64
C HIS A 6 -13.07 2.59 25.44
N ASP A 7 -12.94 3.89 25.63
CA ASP A 7 -12.26 4.75 24.67
C ASP A 7 -10.83 4.21 24.45
N PHE A 8 -10.38 4.17 23.22
CA PHE A 8 -9.01 3.79 22.89
C PHE A 8 -8.04 4.79 23.51
N LEU A 9 -7.21 4.33 24.42
CA LEU A 9 -6.30 5.18 25.20
C LEU A 9 -4.93 5.38 24.51
N GLY A 10 -4.71 4.73 23.38
CA GLY A 10 -3.43 4.70 22.68
C GLY A 10 -2.68 3.38 22.91
N THR A 11 -1.44 3.33 22.43
CA THR A 11 -0.51 2.22 22.58
C THR A 11 0.81 2.71 23.17
N ALA A 12 1.80 1.83 23.33
CA ALA A 12 3.14 2.24 23.73
C ALA A 12 3.75 3.27 22.76
N ARG A 13 3.42 3.19 21.46
CA ARG A 13 3.90 4.10 20.41
C ARG A 13 3.00 5.32 20.22
N PHE A 14 1.67 5.17 20.27
CA PHE A 14 0.73 6.25 19.92
C PHE A 14 0.07 6.84 21.17
N ARG A 15 0.31 8.14 21.41
CA ARG A 15 -0.37 8.89 22.48
C ARG A 15 -1.54 9.66 21.92
N ILE A 16 -2.76 9.36 22.35
CA ILE A 16 -3.98 10.06 21.93
C ILE A 16 -3.98 11.48 22.48
N ARG A 17 -4.23 12.48 21.60
CA ARG A 17 -4.39 13.89 21.97
C ARG A 17 -5.85 14.28 22.11
N ARG A 18 -6.67 13.94 21.11
CA ARG A 18 -8.12 14.20 21.14
C ARG A 18 -8.83 13.35 20.10
N ARG A 19 -10.13 13.17 20.29
CA ARG A 19 -11.01 12.56 19.30
C ARG A 19 -11.36 13.58 18.21
N LEU A 20 -11.24 13.19 16.94
CA LEU A 20 -11.56 13.99 15.77
C LEU A 20 -12.99 13.75 15.28
N GLY A 21 -13.41 12.48 15.28
CA GLY A 21 -14.74 12.09 14.82
C GLY A 21 -15.05 10.62 15.13
N SER A 22 -16.29 10.22 14.86
CA SER A 22 -16.73 8.82 14.90
C SER A 22 -17.71 8.58 13.76
N GLY A 23 -17.59 7.41 13.13
CA GLY A 23 -18.48 6.93 12.09
C GLY A 23 -18.98 5.52 12.39
N GLY A 24 -19.74 4.94 11.48
CA GLY A 24 -20.30 3.60 11.64
C GLY A 24 -19.27 2.49 11.82
N MET A 25 -18.06 2.65 11.28
CA MET A 25 -16.99 1.64 11.31
C MET A 25 -15.90 1.92 12.33
N GLY A 26 -15.79 3.15 12.89
CA GLY A 26 -14.69 3.42 13.79
C GLY A 26 -14.66 4.82 14.36
N VAL A 27 -13.64 5.07 15.17
CA VAL A 27 -13.34 6.37 15.78
C VAL A 27 -12.01 6.87 15.27
N VAL A 28 -11.95 8.14 14.90
CA VAL A 28 -10.73 8.82 14.45
C VAL A 28 -10.21 9.72 15.55
N TYR A 29 -8.93 9.57 15.86
CA TYR A 29 -8.21 10.36 16.87
C TYR A 29 -7.08 11.17 16.23
N GLU A 30 -6.76 12.30 16.81
CA GLU A 30 -5.46 12.94 16.66
C GLU A 30 -4.50 12.27 17.64
N ALA A 31 -3.45 11.67 17.14
CA ALA A 31 -2.47 10.94 17.92
C ALA A 31 -1.06 11.46 17.67
N HIS A 32 -0.21 11.40 18.69
CA HIS A 32 1.20 11.67 18.57
C HIS A 32 1.94 10.33 18.50
N ASP A 33 2.60 10.07 17.39
CA ASP A 33 3.50 8.94 17.21
C ASP A 33 4.82 9.25 17.90
N LEU A 34 5.15 8.49 18.95
CA LEU A 34 6.34 8.70 19.78
C LEU A 34 7.62 8.21 19.11
N GLU A 35 7.54 7.34 18.11
CA GLU A 35 8.71 6.87 17.36
C GLU A 35 9.15 7.88 16.31
N THR A 36 8.20 8.50 15.62
CA THR A 36 8.48 9.48 14.56
C THR A 36 8.39 10.92 15.02
N ASP A 37 7.97 11.18 16.26
CA ASP A 37 7.68 12.50 16.85
C ASP A 37 6.69 13.33 16.01
N LYS A 38 5.73 12.67 15.33
CA LYS A 38 4.76 13.29 14.44
C LYS A 38 3.34 13.20 14.95
N VAL A 39 2.52 14.15 14.49
CA VAL A 39 1.08 14.11 14.77
C VAL A 39 0.35 13.54 13.57
N VAL A 40 -0.39 12.47 13.78
CA VAL A 40 -1.12 11.73 12.75
C VAL A 40 -2.61 11.63 13.09
N ALA A 41 -3.44 11.35 12.10
CA ALA A 41 -4.78 10.86 12.35
C ALA A 41 -4.73 9.33 12.49
N LEU A 42 -5.38 8.81 13.53
CA LEU A 42 -5.42 7.38 13.85
C LEU A 42 -6.87 6.93 13.88
N LYS A 43 -7.24 6.02 12.97
CA LYS A 43 -8.59 5.44 12.88
C LYS A 43 -8.58 4.07 13.53
N THR A 44 -9.48 3.85 14.51
CA THR A 44 -9.63 2.56 15.22
C THR A 44 -10.99 1.96 14.94
N LEU A 45 -11.10 0.65 15.01
CA LEU A 45 -12.38 -0.05 15.01
C LEU A 45 -13.13 0.18 16.33
N THR A 46 -14.44 0.40 16.25
CA THR A 46 -15.31 0.54 17.43
C THR A 46 -15.65 -0.82 18.03
N ARG A 47 -15.68 -1.87 17.21
CA ARG A 47 -16.01 -3.25 17.60
C ARG A 47 -15.15 -4.22 16.82
N ALA A 48 -14.50 -5.14 17.52
CA ALA A 48 -13.67 -6.18 16.91
C ALA A 48 -14.52 -7.37 16.38
N GLU A 49 -15.65 -7.09 15.71
CA GLU A 49 -16.43 -8.11 15.01
C GLU A 49 -15.71 -8.50 13.71
N ALA A 50 -15.75 -9.79 13.36
CA ALA A 50 -15.01 -10.34 12.22
C ALA A 50 -15.32 -9.63 10.88
N SER A 51 -16.59 -9.28 10.64
CA SER A 51 -17.04 -8.55 9.46
C SER A 51 -16.49 -7.12 9.40
N HIS A 52 -16.38 -6.45 10.55
CA HIS A 52 -15.81 -5.11 10.64
C HIS A 52 -14.29 -5.14 10.43
N ILE A 53 -13.57 -6.14 10.95
CA ILE A 53 -12.13 -6.32 10.73
C ILE A 53 -11.84 -6.50 9.24
N SER A 54 -12.58 -7.38 8.56
CA SER A 54 -12.41 -7.62 7.13
C SER A 54 -12.60 -6.33 6.31
N ARG A 55 -13.69 -5.59 6.57
CA ARG A 55 -13.95 -4.31 5.88
C ARG A 55 -12.85 -3.27 6.15
N PHE A 56 -12.38 -3.21 7.39
CA PHE A 56 -11.34 -2.27 7.82
C PHE A 56 -9.98 -2.57 7.17
N LYS A 57 -9.60 -3.85 7.06
CA LYS A 57 -8.44 -4.29 6.28
C LYS A 57 -8.57 -3.91 4.81
N ASN A 58 -9.73 -4.17 4.21
CA ASN A 58 -9.99 -3.85 2.82
C ASN A 58 -9.95 -2.34 2.54
N GLU A 59 -10.44 -1.51 3.48
CA GLU A 59 -10.32 -0.05 3.40
C GLU A 59 -8.86 0.39 3.29
N PHE A 60 -7.98 -0.13 4.15
CA PHE A 60 -6.57 0.20 4.11
C PHE A 60 -5.89 -0.36 2.85
N ARG A 61 -6.05 -1.65 2.56
CA ARG A 61 -5.41 -2.34 1.43
C ARG A 61 -5.83 -1.77 0.08
N ALA A 62 -7.08 -1.36 -0.05
CA ALA A 62 -7.56 -0.73 -1.27
C ALA A 62 -6.78 0.53 -1.64
N LEU A 63 -6.20 1.22 -0.67
CA LEU A 63 -5.47 2.47 -0.89
C LEU A 63 -3.98 2.39 -0.57
N ALA A 64 -3.50 1.28 -0.04
CA ALA A 64 -2.08 1.14 0.32
C ALA A 64 -1.14 1.48 -0.85
N ASP A 65 -1.58 1.16 -2.08
CA ASP A 65 -0.82 1.41 -3.31
C ASP A 65 -1.28 2.67 -4.08
N VAL A 66 -2.30 3.41 -3.56
CA VAL A 66 -2.82 4.62 -4.22
C VAL A 66 -2.32 5.84 -3.46
N SER A 67 -1.65 6.73 -4.15
CA SER A 67 -1.21 7.99 -3.57
C SER A 67 -1.47 9.12 -4.55
N HIS A 68 -2.11 10.19 -4.07
CA HIS A 68 -2.41 11.38 -4.87
C HIS A 68 -2.50 12.59 -3.94
N PRO A 69 -2.07 13.80 -4.35
CA PRO A 69 -2.15 14.99 -3.50
C PRO A 69 -3.54 15.29 -2.95
N ASN A 70 -4.59 14.87 -3.66
CA ASN A 70 -5.98 15.08 -3.27
C ASN A 70 -6.65 13.86 -2.62
N LEU A 71 -5.89 12.82 -2.27
CA LEU A 71 -6.32 11.70 -1.44
C LEU A 71 -5.56 11.72 -0.12
N ALA A 72 -6.19 11.33 0.98
CA ALA A 72 -5.50 11.22 2.27
C ALA A 72 -4.44 10.13 2.21
N ALA A 73 -3.21 10.45 2.58
CA ALA A 73 -2.13 9.48 2.64
C ALA A 73 -2.35 8.52 3.80
N LEU A 74 -2.36 7.21 3.53
CA LEU A 74 -2.34 6.17 4.55
C LEU A 74 -0.90 5.82 4.90
N TYR A 75 -0.60 5.61 6.20
CA TYR A 75 0.75 5.33 6.65
C TYR A 75 0.94 3.87 7.01
N GLU A 76 0.40 3.42 8.12
CA GLU A 76 0.60 2.07 8.63
C GLU A 76 -0.72 1.46 9.11
N PHE A 77 -0.88 0.16 8.91
CA PHE A 77 -1.97 -0.64 9.44
C PHE A 77 -1.43 -1.60 10.49
N MET A 78 -2.03 -1.59 11.66
CA MET A 78 -1.50 -2.28 12.84
C MET A 78 -2.60 -3.01 13.61
N ALA A 79 -2.15 -4.12 14.25
CA ALA A 79 -2.93 -4.82 15.26
C ALA A 79 -2.13 -4.84 16.56
N ASP A 80 -2.70 -4.32 17.64
CA ASP A 80 -2.12 -4.35 19.00
C ASP A 80 -3.12 -4.93 20.00
N GLY A 81 -2.90 -6.17 20.39
CA GLY A 81 -3.82 -6.95 21.19
C GLY A 81 -5.19 -7.11 20.49
N GLN A 82 -6.23 -6.52 21.09
CA GLN A 82 -7.58 -6.55 20.52
C GLN A 82 -7.90 -5.34 19.64
N TYR A 83 -6.99 -4.38 19.52
CA TYR A 83 -7.21 -3.14 18.77
C TYR A 83 -6.65 -3.24 17.37
N TRP A 84 -7.48 -2.91 16.39
CA TRP A 84 -7.13 -2.76 15.00
C TRP A 84 -7.21 -1.29 14.64
N PHE A 85 -6.15 -0.73 14.10
CA PHE A 85 -6.10 0.68 13.73
C PHE A 85 -5.12 0.92 12.58
N PHE A 86 -5.33 2.02 11.88
CA PHE A 86 -4.34 2.51 10.93
C PHE A 86 -4.11 4.00 11.13
N THR A 87 -2.91 4.43 10.74
CA THR A 87 -2.50 5.82 10.76
C THR A 87 -2.60 6.43 9.38
N MET A 88 -2.92 7.72 9.33
CA MET A 88 -3.07 8.46 8.09
C MET A 88 -2.72 9.94 8.29
N GLU A 89 -2.61 10.66 7.19
CA GLU A 89 -2.38 12.11 7.19
C GLU A 89 -3.42 12.85 8.05
N LEU A 90 -2.94 13.68 8.99
CA LEU A 90 -3.82 14.59 9.73
C LEU A 90 -4.11 15.83 8.88
N VAL A 91 -5.24 15.85 8.22
CA VAL A 91 -5.67 16.99 7.39
C VAL A 91 -6.31 18.06 8.26
N GLN A 92 -5.63 19.20 8.38
CA GLN A 92 -6.16 20.38 9.09
C GLN A 92 -6.92 21.28 8.12
N GLY A 93 -8.25 21.25 8.17
CA GLY A 93 -9.10 22.04 7.26
C GLY A 93 -10.57 22.07 7.68
N GLY A 94 -11.38 22.74 6.86
CA GLY A 94 -12.84 22.70 6.90
C GLY A 94 -13.41 21.76 5.85
N ASN A 95 -14.72 21.49 5.90
CA ASN A 95 -15.35 20.72 4.84
C ASN A 95 -15.47 21.55 3.54
N PHE A 96 -15.73 20.86 2.44
CA PHE A 96 -15.80 21.47 1.11
C PHE A 96 -16.73 22.68 1.04
N LEU A 97 -17.94 22.58 1.63
CA LEU A 97 -18.95 23.67 1.57
C LEU A 97 -18.52 24.88 2.42
N GLU A 98 -17.85 24.68 3.55
CA GLU A 98 -17.30 25.75 4.38
C GLU A 98 -16.21 26.55 3.65
N TYR A 99 -15.42 25.87 2.82
CA TYR A 99 -14.36 26.51 2.03
C TYR A 99 -14.93 27.37 0.88
N VAL A 100 -15.90 26.84 0.12
CA VAL A 100 -16.46 27.52 -1.04
C VAL A 100 -17.51 28.58 -0.68
N ARG A 101 -18.07 28.54 0.54
CA ARG A 101 -19.00 29.50 1.10
C ARG A 101 -18.45 30.07 2.43
N PRO A 102 -17.50 31.00 2.37
CA PRO A 102 -16.89 31.57 3.58
C PRO A 102 -17.92 32.24 4.49
N GLY A 103 -18.01 31.78 5.74
CA GLY A 103 -19.02 32.19 6.71
C GLY A 103 -20.13 31.18 6.98
N TYR A 104 -20.22 30.12 6.17
CA TYR A 104 -21.00 28.93 6.51
C TYR A 104 -20.20 28.10 7.51
N LYS A 105 -20.86 27.61 8.56
CA LYS A 105 -20.31 26.63 9.50
C LYS A 105 -21.26 25.44 9.53
N ALA A 106 -20.80 24.28 9.08
CA ALA A 106 -21.54 23.06 9.24
C ALA A 106 -21.71 22.77 10.74
N LYS A 107 -22.93 22.45 11.19
CA LYS A 107 -23.14 21.95 12.54
C LYS A 107 -22.33 20.67 12.69
N ARG A 108 -21.28 20.66 13.51
CA ARG A 108 -20.62 19.43 13.92
C ARG A 108 -21.66 18.53 14.56
N ALA A 109 -21.83 17.33 14.05
CA ALA A 109 -22.68 16.33 14.66
C ALA A 109 -22.21 16.11 16.11
N GLN A 110 -22.95 16.65 17.06
CA GLN A 110 -22.78 16.29 18.47
C GLN A 110 -23.22 14.82 18.54
N SER A 111 -22.38 13.98 19.11
CA SER A 111 -22.67 12.57 19.33
C SER A 111 -24.04 12.45 20.01
N SER A 112 -25.06 12.05 19.24
CA SER A 112 -26.35 11.67 19.79
C SER A 112 -26.08 10.46 20.70
N LYS A 113 -26.45 10.60 21.97
CA LYS A 113 -26.47 9.50 22.92
C LYS A 113 -27.31 8.38 22.31
N THR A 114 -26.67 7.25 22.03
CA THR A 114 -27.31 6.02 21.56
C THR A 114 -28.45 5.67 22.55
N PRO A 115 -29.72 5.52 22.12
CA PRO A 115 -30.76 5.03 23.03
C PRO A 115 -30.43 3.58 23.36
N THR A 116 -30.32 3.30 24.63
CA THR A 116 -30.12 1.95 25.20
C THR A 116 -31.38 1.13 24.93
N LEU A 117 -31.32 0.17 24.02
CA LEU A 117 -32.36 -0.84 23.87
C LEU A 117 -32.45 -1.68 25.15
N ARG A 118 -33.54 -1.52 25.90
CA ARG A 118 -33.87 -2.39 27.03
C ARG A 118 -34.17 -3.79 26.44
N LYS A 119 -33.37 -4.77 26.83
CA LYS A 119 -33.72 -6.20 26.65
C LYS A 119 -35.01 -6.52 27.41
N THR A 120 -36.04 -6.86 26.70
CA THR A 120 -37.16 -7.57 27.30
C THR A 120 -36.84 -9.04 27.43
N ALA A 121 -37.17 -9.61 28.61
CA ALA A 121 -36.86 -10.97 28.96
C ALA A 121 -37.60 -11.96 28.06
N ARG A 122 -36.97 -13.06 27.70
CA ARG A 122 -37.61 -14.24 27.11
C ARG A 122 -38.48 -14.89 28.14
N ASP A 123 -39.73 -15.19 27.75
CA ASP A 123 -40.55 -16.15 28.46
C ASP A 123 -40.47 -17.51 27.78
N SER A 124 -40.45 -18.54 28.57
CA SER A 124 -40.20 -19.92 28.19
C SER A 124 -41.52 -20.63 27.83
N SER A 125 -41.80 -20.78 26.57
CA SER A 125 -42.63 -21.88 26.06
C SER A 125 -42.49 -21.96 24.54
N GLY A 126 -42.00 -23.09 24.03
CA GLY A 126 -41.79 -23.31 22.63
C GLY A 126 -43.08 -23.65 21.91
N GLU A 127 -43.21 -23.14 20.72
CA GLU A 127 -43.91 -23.79 19.58
C GLU A 127 -43.50 -23.09 18.29
N LEU A 128 -42.97 -23.88 17.35
CA LEU A 128 -42.67 -23.52 15.97
C LEU A 128 -43.99 -23.46 15.17
N LEU A 129 -44.32 -22.32 14.61
CA LEU A 129 -45.06 -22.18 13.33
C LEU A 129 -45.40 -20.69 13.08
N ALA A 130 -44.83 -20.12 12.04
CA ALA A 130 -45.21 -18.87 11.37
C ALA A 130 -44.02 -17.89 11.12
N ASP A 131 -43.01 -18.32 10.35
CA ASP A 131 -41.81 -17.50 10.08
C ASP A 131 -41.87 -16.64 8.79
N TYR A 132 -43.04 -16.52 8.13
CA TYR A 132 -43.12 -15.71 6.91
C TYR A 132 -43.82 -14.34 7.07
N GLU A 133 -44.58 -14.15 8.15
CA GLU A 133 -45.22 -12.84 8.44
C GLU A 133 -44.46 -11.97 9.45
N ALA A 134 -43.50 -12.55 10.20
CA ALA A 134 -42.70 -11.83 11.20
C ALA A 134 -41.61 -10.91 10.59
N GLU A 135 -41.04 -11.30 9.46
CA GLU A 135 -39.99 -10.45 8.80
C GLU A 135 -40.58 -9.14 8.25
N THR A 136 -41.86 -9.14 7.81
CA THR A 136 -42.51 -7.92 7.33
C THR A 136 -42.91 -6.99 8.46
N MET A 137 -43.25 -7.54 9.64
CA MET A 137 -43.60 -6.71 10.81
C MET A 137 -42.39 -6.14 11.56
N GLU A 138 -41.21 -6.81 11.54
CA GLU A 138 -39.97 -6.23 12.07
C GLU A 138 -39.46 -5.07 11.22
N LEU A 139 -39.68 -5.06 9.91
CA LEU A 139 -39.36 -3.93 9.02
C LEU A 139 -40.22 -2.69 9.32
N GLU A 140 -41.47 -2.86 9.72
CA GLU A 140 -42.33 -1.73 10.14
C GLU A 140 -41.95 -1.18 11.54
N SER A 141 -41.47 -2.02 12.46
CA SER A 141 -41.05 -1.57 13.80
C SER A 141 -39.67 -0.84 13.80
N ILE A 142 -38.81 -1.11 12.81
CA ILE A 142 -37.54 -0.37 12.62
C ILE A 142 -37.81 1.01 11.98
N GLN A 143 -38.92 1.20 11.30
CA GLN A 143 -39.32 2.50 10.73
C GLN A 143 -39.67 3.55 11.79
N GLY A 144 -39.93 3.17 13.03
CA GLY A 144 -40.38 4.09 14.10
C GLY A 144 -39.27 4.77 14.91
N SER A 145 -38.00 4.39 14.79
CA SER A 145 -36.96 4.88 15.71
C SER A 145 -35.80 5.68 15.07
N TYR A 146 -35.78 5.89 13.75
CA TYR A 146 -34.77 6.73 13.09
C TYR A 146 -35.44 7.83 12.28
N MET A 147 -35.99 8.82 13.00
CA MET A 147 -36.38 10.10 12.44
C MET A 147 -35.30 11.13 12.75
N PRO A 148 -34.46 11.55 11.81
CA PRO A 148 -33.86 12.86 11.92
C PRO A 148 -35.00 13.90 11.82
N ASP A 149 -35.08 14.79 12.78
CA ASP A 149 -36.07 15.85 12.85
C ASP A 149 -36.07 16.65 11.53
N ASP A 150 -37.20 16.69 10.83
CA ASP A 150 -37.39 17.41 9.55
C ASP A 150 -37.04 18.90 9.66
N SER A 151 -36.95 19.43 10.89
CA SER A 151 -36.52 20.76 11.22
C SER A 151 -35.02 21.01 10.92
N ASP A 152 -34.15 19.99 11.00
CA ASP A 152 -32.73 20.16 10.80
C ASP A 152 -32.34 20.30 9.31
N HIS A 153 -33.02 19.59 8.37
CA HIS A 153 -32.79 19.74 6.94
C HIS A 153 -33.23 21.08 6.38
N ARG A 154 -34.39 21.59 6.82
CA ARG A 154 -34.89 22.92 6.44
C ARG A 154 -34.02 24.04 7.01
N THR A 155 -33.49 23.88 8.21
CA THR A 155 -32.61 24.85 8.88
C THR A 155 -31.22 24.91 8.22
N LEU A 156 -30.67 23.79 7.80
CA LEU A 156 -29.39 23.68 7.07
C LEU A 156 -29.47 24.34 5.68
N ALA A 157 -30.53 24.04 4.91
CA ALA A 157 -30.76 24.61 3.58
C ALA A 157 -30.95 26.15 3.68
N SER A 158 -31.61 26.65 4.72
CA SER A 158 -31.81 28.08 4.91
C SER A 158 -30.54 28.85 5.30
N SER A 159 -29.62 28.23 6.00
CA SER A 159 -28.36 28.87 6.43
C SER A 159 -27.32 28.89 5.28
N LEU A 160 -27.21 27.83 4.49
CA LEU A 160 -26.27 27.75 3.39
C LEU A 160 -26.63 28.68 2.21
N SER A 161 -27.92 28.83 1.90
CA SER A 161 -28.40 29.70 0.82
C SER A 161 -28.20 31.21 1.10
N ARG A 162 -28.05 31.60 2.37
CA ARG A 162 -27.80 32.99 2.78
C ARG A 162 -26.36 33.45 2.66
N VAL A 163 -25.41 32.48 2.55
CA VAL A 163 -23.97 32.77 2.49
C VAL A 163 -23.51 32.83 1.03
N LYS A 164 -22.77 33.89 0.69
CA LYS A 164 -22.28 34.12 -0.68
C LYS A 164 -21.31 33.00 -1.11
N LEU A 165 -21.53 32.49 -2.31
CA LEU A 165 -20.63 31.54 -2.96
C LEU A 165 -19.39 32.26 -3.52
N ASP A 166 -18.20 31.73 -3.27
CA ASP A 166 -16.96 32.09 -3.98
C ASP A 166 -16.75 31.14 -5.17
N VAL A 167 -17.08 31.64 -6.37
CA VAL A 167 -17.00 30.81 -7.62
C VAL A 167 -15.58 30.42 -7.96
N ASN A 168 -14.58 31.29 -7.66
CA ASN A 168 -13.18 30.95 -7.95
C ASN A 168 -12.68 29.80 -7.05
N ARG A 169 -12.97 29.88 -5.76
CA ARG A 169 -12.69 28.76 -4.84
C ARG A 169 -13.42 27.50 -5.24
N LEU A 170 -14.68 27.62 -5.69
CA LEU A 170 -15.45 26.45 -6.15
C LEU A 170 -14.77 25.78 -7.36
N ARG A 171 -14.34 26.53 -8.37
CA ARG A 171 -13.67 25.97 -9.55
C ARG A 171 -12.39 25.23 -9.18
N ILE A 172 -11.52 25.88 -8.39
CA ILE A 172 -10.26 25.31 -7.95
C ILE A 172 -10.51 24.02 -7.13
N ALA A 173 -11.45 24.07 -6.19
CA ALA A 173 -11.75 22.93 -5.33
C ALA A 173 -12.43 21.78 -6.09
N MET A 174 -13.35 22.07 -7.00
CA MET A 174 -14.00 21.06 -7.84
C MET A 174 -13.01 20.37 -8.76
N ARG A 175 -12.06 21.11 -9.32
CA ARG A 175 -11.01 20.53 -10.15
C ARG A 175 -10.14 19.57 -9.34
N GLN A 176 -9.65 19.96 -8.17
CA GLN A 176 -8.85 19.10 -7.29
C GLN A 176 -9.62 17.87 -6.82
N LEU A 177 -10.92 18.01 -6.50
CA LEU A 177 -11.79 16.89 -6.18
C LEU A 177 -11.88 15.91 -7.36
N ALA A 178 -12.06 16.44 -8.58
CA ALA A 178 -12.11 15.62 -9.79
C ALA A 178 -10.77 14.95 -10.10
N GLU A 179 -9.64 15.63 -9.89
CA GLU A 179 -8.29 15.05 -10.05
C GLU A 179 -8.06 13.88 -9.09
N GLY A 180 -8.37 14.03 -7.80
CA GLY A 180 -8.22 12.97 -6.81
C GLY A 180 -9.12 11.77 -7.09
N LEU A 181 -10.38 12.01 -7.45
CA LEU A 181 -11.34 10.95 -7.74
C LEU A 181 -11.01 10.23 -9.05
N HIS A 182 -10.58 10.97 -10.08
CA HIS A 182 -10.14 10.37 -11.34
C HIS A 182 -8.91 9.47 -11.13
N ALA A 183 -7.93 9.93 -10.34
CA ALA A 183 -6.77 9.11 -9.99
C ALA A 183 -7.16 7.81 -9.27
N LEU A 184 -8.14 7.84 -8.37
CA LEU A 184 -8.68 6.64 -7.75
C LEU A 184 -9.33 5.70 -8.78
N HIS A 185 -10.14 6.25 -9.69
CA HIS A 185 -10.83 5.50 -10.74
C HIS A 185 -9.88 4.83 -11.73
N GLU A 186 -8.75 5.45 -12.03
CA GLU A 186 -7.72 4.86 -12.91
C GLU A 186 -7.04 3.64 -12.29
N THR A 187 -7.07 3.51 -10.96
CA THR A 187 -6.62 2.29 -10.28
C THR A 187 -7.69 1.18 -10.24
N GLY A 188 -8.81 1.36 -10.94
CA GLY A 188 -9.92 0.39 -10.95
C GLY A 188 -10.78 0.39 -9.69
N LYS A 189 -10.72 1.45 -8.86
CA LYS A 189 -11.41 1.53 -7.57
C LYS A 189 -12.48 2.60 -7.56
N LEU A 190 -13.55 2.37 -6.78
CA LEU A 190 -14.67 3.28 -6.58
C LEU A 190 -14.75 3.70 -5.12
N HIS A 191 -15.06 4.99 -4.86
CA HIS A 191 -15.16 5.53 -3.50
C HIS A 191 -16.48 5.19 -2.80
N ARG A 192 -17.61 5.32 -3.50
CA ARG A 192 -19.00 5.01 -3.09
C ARG A 192 -19.63 5.89 -1.98
N ASP A 193 -18.87 6.72 -1.29
CA ASP A 193 -19.38 7.62 -0.23
C ASP A 193 -18.78 9.03 -0.33
N ILE A 194 -18.82 9.62 -1.53
CA ILE A 194 -18.41 11.02 -1.77
C ILE A 194 -19.48 11.96 -1.23
N LYS A 195 -19.12 12.74 -0.22
CA LYS A 195 -19.96 13.75 0.44
C LYS A 195 -19.11 14.85 1.08
N PRO A 196 -19.70 16.02 1.42
CA PRO A 196 -18.91 17.15 1.94
C PRO A 196 -18.11 16.87 3.21
N SER A 197 -18.57 15.95 4.06
CA SER A 197 -17.82 15.55 5.27
C SER A 197 -16.56 14.74 4.98
N ASN A 198 -16.53 14.04 3.84
CA ASN A 198 -15.41 13.22 3.40
C ASN A 198 -14.48 13.97 2.45
N VAL A 199 -14.72 15.27 2.23
CA VAL A 199 -13.88 16.14 1.40
C VAL A 199 -13.45 17.33 2.23
N LEU A 200 -12.22 17.32 2.73
CA LEU A 200 -11.65 18.42 3.49
C LEU A 200 -10.86 19.36 2.58
N VAL A 201 -10.85 20.64 2.96
CA VAL A 201 -10.03 21.65 2.29
C VAL A 201 -9.14 22.33 3.32
N THR A 202 -7.84 22.28 3.11
CA THR A 202 -6.86 22.90 4.01
C THR A 202 -6.91 24.44 3.91
N LYS A 203 -6.27 25.13 4.86
CA LYS A 203 -6.16 26.60 4.81
C LYS A 203 -5.44 27.10 3.55
N ALA A 204 -4.52 26.28 2.99
CA ALA A 204 -3.81 26.57 1.75
C ALA A 204 -4.65 26.30 0.48
N GLY A 205 -5.88 25.79 0.61
CA GLY A 205 -6.78 25.50 -0.52
C GLY A 205 -6.55 24.12 -1.16
N ARG A 206 -5.78 23.21 -0.54
CA ARG A 206 -5.63 21.83 -0.98
C ARG A 206 -6.88 21.04 -0.58
N VAL A 207 -7.51 20.41 -1.56
CA VAL A 207 -8.63 19.46 -1.36
C VAL A 207 -8.08 18.08 -1.07
N VAL A 208 -8.64 17.40 -0.07
CA VAL A 208 -8.25 16.03 0.32
C VAL A 208 -9.51 15.19 0.52
N ILE A 209 -9.63 14.11 -0.21
CA ILE A 209 -10.68 13.11 -0.07
C ILE A 209 -10.28 12.14 1.04
N LEU A 210 -11.22 11.89 1.95
CA LEU A 210 -11.07 11.03 3.13
C LEU A 210 -12.05 9.87 3.09
N ASP A 211 -11.87 8.90 3.99
CA ASP A 211 -12.83 7.87 4.40
C ASP A 211 -13.26 6.92 3.27
N PHE A 212 -12.42 5.93 3.03
CA PHE A 212 -12.53 4.97 1.94
C PHE A 212 -13.20 3.65 2.37
N GLY A 213 -13.98 3.66 3.45
CA GLY A 213 -14.59 2.48 4.07
C GLY A 213 -15.54 1.67 3.17
N LEU A 214 -15.92 2.21 2.00
CA LEU A 214 -16.80 1.56 1.03
C LEU A 214 -16.13 1.28 -0.32
N VAL A 215 -14.81 1.46 -0.43
CA VAL A 215 -14.08 1.25 -1.69
C VAL A 215 -14.22 -0.20 -2.18
N ALA A 216 -14.52 -0.38 -3.47
CA ALA A 216 -14.59 -1.68 -4.13
C ALA A 216 -13.89 -1.64 -5.49
N GLU A 217 -13.46 -2.82 -5.94
CA GLU A 217 -12.90 -3.00 -7.28
C GLU A 217 -14.01 -3.09 -8.33
N VAL A 218 -13.77 -2.52 -9.50
CA VAL A 218 -14.71 -2.51 -10.65
C VAL A 218 -14.90 -3.91 -11.25
N GLN A 219 -13.92 -4.82 -11.07
CA GLN A 219 -13.95 -6.17 -11.63
C GLN A 219 -13.81 -7.22 -10.54
N GLY A 220 -14.79 -8.12 -10.41
CA GLY A 220 -14.72 -9.31 -9.56
C GLY A 220 -15.73 -9.41 -8.43
N ALA A 221 -16.57 -8.44 -8.21
CA ALA A 221 -17.66 -8.56 -7.26
C ALA A 221 -18.74 -9.53 -7.82
N VAL A 222 -18.54 -10.83 -7.65
CA VAL A 222 -19.67 -11.74 -7.54
C VAL A 222 -20.45 -11.25 -6.32
N PHE A 223 -21.69 -10.83 -6.57
CA PHE A 223 -22.64 -10.23 -5.63
C PHE A 223 -23.01 -11.22 -4.50
N ASN A 224 -22.14 -11.40 -3.50
CA ASN A 224 -22.41 -12.25 -2.34
C ASN A 224 -22.11 -11.57 -1.00
N ASP A 225 -21.88 -10.25 -0.97
CA ASP A 225 -22.00 -9.52 0.29
C ASP A 225 -23.45 -9.06 0.45
N SER A 226 -24.06 -9.49 1.56
CA SER A 226 -25.34 -8.98 2.03
C SER A 226 -25.34 -7.46 1.86
N PHE A 227 -26.16 -6.97 0.91
CA PHE A 227 -26.31 -5.57 0.56
C PHE A 227 -26.90 -4.82 1.76
N THR A 228 -26.04 -4.46 2.72
CA THR A 228 -26.38 -3.35 3.61
C THR A 228 -26.27 -2.09 2.76
N LEU A 229 -27.39 -1.40 2.59
CA LEU A 229 -27.51 -0.10 1.94
C LEU A 229 -26.59 0.88 2.70
N ALA A 230 -25.31 0.94 2.27
CA ALA A 230 -24.27 1.70 2.95
C ALA A 230 -24.02 2.99 2.20
N GLY A 231 -24.08 4.12 2.89
CA GLY A 231 -23.83 5.47 2.35
C GLY A 231 -24.85 6.48 2.88
N THR A 232 -24.64 7.74 2.56
CA THR A 232 -25.55 8.84 2.92
C THR A 232 -26.56 9.02 1.79
N PRO A 233 -27.86 8.78 2.00
CA PRO A 233 -28.91 8.77 0.94
C PRO A 233 -28.91 9.99 0.04
N ASP A 234 -28.64 11.16 0.61
CA ASP A 234 -28.65 12.44 -0.09
C ASP A 234 -27.64 12.50 -1.24
N TYR A 235 -26.52 11.80 -1.11
CA TYR A 235 -25.39 11.81 -2.09
C TYR A 235 -25.32 10.54 -2.93
N MET A 236 -26.04 9.46 -2.59
CA MET A 236 -26.08 8.23 -3.37
C MET A 236 -26.59 8.46 -4.79
N SER A 237 -26.02 7.72 -5.74
CA SER A 237 -26.54 7.69 -7.12
C SER A 237 -27.84 6.87 -7.23
N PRO A 238 -28.63 7.10 -8.29
CA PRO A 238 -29.86 6.30 -8.53
C PRO A 238 -29.60 4.80 -8.57
N GLU A 239 -28.57 4.36 -9.27
CA GLU A 239 -28.19 2.95 -9.40
C GLU A 239 -27.72 2.33 -8.07
N GLN A 240 -27.07 3.10 -7.19
CA GLN A 240 -26.75 2.63 -5.82
C GLN A 240 -28.02 2.38 -4.99
N GLY A 241 -28.97 3.33 -5.08
CA GLY A 241 -30.26 3.19 -4.38
C GLY A 241 -31.14 2.06 -4.93
N ALA A 242 -31.00 1.73 -6.22
CA ALA A 242 -31.69 0.64 -6.89
C ALA A 242 -30.96 -0.71 -6.79
N GLN A 243 -29.83 -0.79 -6.11
CA GLN A 243 -28.99 -1.99 -6.03
C GLN A 243 -28.56 -2.55 -7.41
N LEU A 244 -28.39 -1.66 -8.37
CA LEU A 244 -27.88 -1.98 -9.70
C LEU A 244 -26.35 -1.96 -9.72
N PRO A 245 -25.72 -2.54 -10.75
CA PRO A 245 -24.27 -2.46 -10.91
C PRO A 245 -23.75 -1.02 -10.87
N ILE A 246 -22.81 -0.77 -9.98
CA ILE A 246 -22.18 0.54 -9.81
C ILE A 246 -20.92 0.68 -10.66
N SER A 247 -20.65 1.90 -11.08
CA SER A 247 -19.50 2.23 -11.93
C SER A 247 -18.83 3.54 -11.47
N ARG A 248 -17.80 3.97 -12.18
CA ARG A 248 -17.18 5.30 -11.99
C ARG A 248 -18.21 6.43 -12.03
N ALA A 249 -19.24 6.28 -12.86
CA ALA A 249 -20.32 7.26 -13.00
C ALA A 249 -21.14 7.44 -11.69
N SER A 250 -21.16 6.46 -10.79
CA SER A 250 -21.84 6.57 -9.50
C SER A 250 -21.16 7.58 -8.57
N ASP A 251 -19.84 7.58 -8.51
CA ASP A 251 -19.08 8.58 -7.74
C ASP A 251 -19.23 9.98 -8.37
N TRP A 252 -19.25 10.07 -9.71
CA TRP A 252 -19.47 11.34 -10.41
C TRP A 252 -20.85 11.96 -10.15
N TYR A 253 -21.88 11.12 -9.95
CA TYR A 253 -23.18 11.62 -9.49
C TYR A 253 -23.08 12.29 -8.13
N SER A 254 -22.38 11.68 -7.19
CA SER A 254 -22.16 12.25 -5.84
C SER A 254 -21.40 13.58 -5.90
N VAL A 255 -20.43 13.71 -6.80
CA VAL A 255 -19.75 14.99 -7.10
C VAL A 255 -20.73 16.01 -7.67
N GLY A 256 -21.66 15.58 -8.53
CA GLY A 256 -22.77 16.42 -9.04
C GLY A 256 -23.66 16.95 -7.94
N VAL A 257 -23.99 16.12 -6.92
CA VAL A 257 -24.77 16.56 -5.75
C VAL A 257 -24.02 17.61 -4.93
N ILE A 258 -22.71 17.42 -4.70
CA ILE A 258 -21.87 18.42 -4.02
C ILE A 258 -21.85 19.73 -4.80
N LEU A 259 -21.66 19.68 -6.13
CA LEU A 259 -21.67 20.88 -6.99
C LEU A 259 -23.03 21.58 -6.95
N TYR A 260 -24.12 20.82 -7.05
CA TYR A 260 -25.49 21.36 -6.94
C TYR A 260 -25.70 22.09 -5.60
N GLN A 261 -25.31 21.44 -4.50
CA GLN A 261 -25.42 22.01 -3.17
C GLN A 261 -24.52 23.26 -2.99
N ALA A 262 -23.32 23.24 -3.57
CA ALA A 262 -22.43 24.41 -3.59
C ALA A 262 -23.03 25.58 -4.37
N LEU A 263 -23.68 25.33 -5.51
CA LEU A 263 -24.28 26.37 -6.36
C LEU A 263 -25.58 26.93 -5.78
N THR A 264 -26.47 26.05 -5.33
CA THR A 264 -27.83 26.43 -4.93
C THR A 264 -28.01 26.65 -3.41
N GLY A 265 -27.13 26.05 -2.60
CA GLY A 265 -27.29 25.96 -1.15
C GLY A 265 -28.33 24.94 -0.69
N ARG A 266 -28.80 24.07 -1.58
CA ARG A 266 -29.81 23.04 -1.33
C ARG A 266 -29.39 21.73 -1.94
N LEU A 267 -29.91 20.61 -1.38
CA LEU A 267 -29.79 19.30 -2.01
C LEU A 267 -30.72 19.22 -3.23
N PRO A 268 -30.36 18.44 -4.28
CA PRO A 268 -31.23 18.24 -5.45
C PRO A 268 -32.56 17.58 -5.07
N PHE A 269 -32.52 16.66 -4.15
CA PHE A 269 -33.68 15.98 -3.57
C PHE A 269 -33.57 16.01 -2.05
N ALA A 270 -34.65 16.28 -1.35
CA ALA A 270 -34.74 16.33 0.11
C ALA A 270 -35.99 15.58 0.55
N GLY A 271 -35.93 14.88 1.69
CA GLY A 271 -37.03 14.12 2.26
C GLY A 271 -36.56 12.90 3.03
N LYS A 272 -37.45 11.97 3.33
CA LYS A 272 -37.11 10.70 3.94
C LYS A 272 -36.35 9.80 2.98
N PHE A 273 -35.63 8.81 3.51
CA PHE A 273 -34.78 7.91 2.75
C PHE A 273 -35.46 7.39 1.45
N PHE A 274 -36.63 6.75 1.59
CA PHE A 274 -37.36 6.18 0.44
C PHE A 274 -37.82 7.25 -0.55
N GLU A 275 -38.25 8.40 -0.07
CA GLU A 275 -38.70 9.52 -0.90
C GLU A 275 -37.55 10.08 -1.74
N VAL A 276 -36.38 10.28 -1.13
CA VAL A 276 -35.16 10.72 -1.85
C VAL A 276 -34.76 9.69 -2.90
N MET A 277 -34.76 8.39 -2.56
CA MET A 277 -34.40 7.34 -3.49
C MET A 277 -35.37 7.22 -4.67
N MET A 278 -36.66 7.26 -4.39
CA MET A 278 -37.72 7.24 -5.41
C MET A 278 -37.64 8.46 -6.33
N ASN A 279 -37.41 9.63 -5.76
CA ASN A 279 -37.30 10.86 -6.55
C ASN A 279 -36.09 10.83 -7.49
N LYS A 280 -34.93 10.33 -7.03
CA LYS A 280 -33.71 10.17 -7.85
C LYS A 280 -33.90 9.20 -9.03
N GLN A 281 -34.76 8.20 -8.86
CA GLN A 281 -35.04 7.22 -9.93
C GLN A 281 -36.05 7.73 -10.97
N ASN A 282 -36.97 8.59 -10.55
CA ASN A 282 -38.08 8.99 -11.41
C ASN A 282 -37.99 10.42 -11.96
N PHE A 283 -37.27 11.31 -11.30
CA PHE A 283 -37.23 12.74 -11.64
C PHE A 283 -35.82 13.25 -11.80
N ASP A 284 -35.64 14.22 -12.67
CA ASP A 284 -34.43 15.02 -12.80
C ASP A 284 -34.56 16.27 -11.91
N PRO A 285 -33.52 16.69 -11.18
CA PRO A 285 -33.60 17.88 -10.36
C PRO A 285 -33.64 19.14 -11.25
N PRO A 286 -34.28 20.25 -10.82
CA PRO A 286 -34.25 21.50 -11.56
C PRO A 286 -32.80 21.97 -11.72
N ALA A 287 -32.50 22.61 -12.88
CA ALA A 287 -31.15 23.12 -13.10
C ALA A 287 -30.77 24.18 -12.06
N PRO A 288 -29.50 24.26 -11.60
CA PRO A 288 -29.07 25.28 -10.61
C PRO A 288 -29.41 26.70 -11.03
N SER A 289 -29.36 27.02 -12.34
CA SER A 289 -29.69 28.33 -12.90
C SER A 289 -31.17 28.69 -12.79
N GLU A 290 -32.07 27.70 -12.67
CA GLU A 290 -33.50 27.93 -12.42
C GLU A 290 -33.78 28.41 -10.98
N LEU A 291 -32.95 27.97 -10.04
CA LEU A 291 -33.12 28.28 -8.61
C LEU A 291 -32.33 29.51 -8.15
N VAL A 292 -31.18 29.77 -8.77
CA VAL A 292 -30.24 30.82 -8.36
C VAL A 292 -29.83 31.66 -9.57
N LYS A 293 -30.08 32.96 -9.50
CA LYS A 293 -29.60 33.92 -10.50
C LYS A 293 -28.08 34.04 -10.45
N LYS A 294 -27.45 34.15 -11.63
CA LYS A 294 -25.99 34.34 -11.81
C LYS A 294 -25.13 33.08 -11.54
N VAL A 295 -25.66 31.88 -11.71
CA VAL A 295 -24.84 30.66 -11.81
C VAL A 295 -24.03 30.71 -13.12
N PRO A 296 -22.71 30.48 -13.08
CA PRO A 296 -21.92 30.36 -14.33
C PRO A 296 -22.45 29.20 -15.19
N GLN A 297 -22.66 29.48 -16.50
CA GLN A 297 -23.32 28.55 -17.42
C GLN A 297 -22.56 27.21 -17.51
N ASP A 298 -21.23 27.26 -17.60
CA ASP A 298 -20.38 26.07 -17.68
C ASP A 298 -20.50 25.16 -16.45
N LEU A 299 -20.61 25.74 -15.23
CA LEU A 299 -20.83 24.97 -14.00
C LEU A 299 -22.26 24.46 -13.89
N ASN A 300 -23.22 25.23 -14.40
CA ASN A 300 -24.62 24.78 -14.51
C ASN A 300 -24.72 23.53 -15.37
N ASP A 301 -24.16 23.59 -16.58
CA ASP A 301 -24.24 22.52 -17.58
C ASP A 301 -23.48 21.26 -17.11
N LEU A 302 -22.33 21.45 -16.47
CA LEU A 302 -21.60 20.35 -15.85
C LEU A 302 -22.42 19.69 -14.73
N CYS A 303 -23.05 20.49 -13.86
CA CYS A 303 -23.88 20.01 -12.77
C CYS A 303 -25.06 19.16 -13.27
N VAL A 304 -25.79 19.67 -14.27
CA VAL A 304 -26.93 18.96 -14.89
C VAL A 304 -26.48 17.61 -15.47
N ARG A 305 -25.37 17.60 -16.24
CA ARG A 305 -24.83 16.37 -16.82
C ARG A 305 -24.35 15.34 -15.81
N LEU A 306 -23.76 15.79 -14.70
CA LEU A 306 -23.33 14.88 -13.62
C LEU A 306 -24.52 14.23 -12.91
N LEU A 307 -25.69 14.90 -12.88
CA LEU A 307 -26.90 14.44 -12.20
C LEU A 307 -27.85 13.65 -13.11
N TYR A 308 -27.47 13.32 -14.35
CA TYR A 308 -28.26 12.45 -15.22
C TYR A 308 -28.55 11.10 -14.53
N ARG A 309 -29.81 10.64 -14.69
CA ARG A 309 -30.24 9.37 -14.10
C ARG A 309 -29.51 8.18 -14.72
N ASN A 310 -29.34 8.18 -16.03
CA ASN A 310 -28.60 7.15 -16.73
C ASN A 310 -27.09 7.36 -16.53
N ALA A 311 -26.42 6.39 -15.93
CA ALA A 311 -25.00 6.43 -15.62
C ALA A 311 -24.12 6.56 -16.89
N GLU A 312 -24.57 5.98 -18.03
CA GLU A 312 -23.81 6.01 -19.30
C GLU A 312 -23.79 7.40 -19.95
N GLU A 313 -24.77 8.25 -19.65
CA GLU A 313 -24.86 9.61 -20.17
C GLU A 313 -24.02 10.62 -19.36
N ARG A 314 -23.55 10.25 -18.19
CA ARG A 314 -22.71 11.10 -17.37
C ARG A 314 -21.30 11.26 -17.97
N PRO A 315 -20.69 12.45 -17.86
CA PRO A 315 -19.36 12.69 -18.42
C PRO A 315 -18.30 11.83 -17.76
N SER A 316 -17.29 11.39 -18.54
CA SER A 316 -16.11 10.70 -18.03
C SER A 316 -15.23 11.64 -17.19
N GLY A 317 -14.35 11.10 -16.35
CA GLY A 317 -13.42 11.89 -15.53
C GLY A 317 -12.56 12.84 -16.39
N THR A 318 -12.10 12.41 -17.56
CA THR A 318 -11.35 13.25 -18.50
C THR A 318 -12.19 14.40 -19.06
N ALA A 319 -13.46 14.14 -19.40
CA ALA A 319 -14.39 15.18 -19.87
C ALA A 319 -14.72 16.20 -18.75
N ILE A 320 -14.85 15.75 -17.50
CA ILE A 320 -15.07 16.62 -16.34
C ILE A 320 -13.86 17.53 -16.11
N LEU A 321 -12.65 16.98 -16.14
CA LEU A 321 -11.42 17.74 -15.98
C LEU A 321 -11.22 18.76 -17.10
N ALA A 322 -11.56 18.41 -18.35
CA ALA A 322 -11.54 19.33 -19.48
C ALA A 322 -12.55 20.48 -19.31
N ALA A 323 -13.77 20.19 -18.83
CA ALA A 323 -14.79 21.20 -18.56
C ALA A 323 -14.37 22.17 -17.43
N LEU A 324 -13.73 21.67 -16.38
CA LEU A 324 -13.24 22.49 -15.26
C LEU A 324 -11.93 23.25 -15.58
N GLY A 325 -11.22 22.89 -16.67
CA GLY A 325 -10.01 23.55 -17.17
C GLY A 325 -10.25 24.74 -18.09
N GLN A 326 -11.42 24.89 -18.69
CA GLN A 326 -11.77 26.01 -19.57
C GLN A 326 -12.02 27.29 -18.75
N GLY A 327 -10.98 28.07 -18.55
CA GLY A 327 -11.12 29.38 -17.89
C GLY A 327 -9.94 29.84 -17.03
N GLN A 328 -8.84 29.13 -17.01
CA GLN A 328 -7.61 29.55 -16.30
C GLN A 328 -6.39 29.49 -17.19
N THR A 329 -5.77 30.67 -17.43
CA THR A 329 -4.41 30.81 -17.94
C THR A 329 -3.39 30.65 -16.79
N GLY A 330 -3.30 29.46 -16.23
CA GLY A 330 -2.24 29.06 -15.31
C GLY A 330 -1.58 27.78 -15.84
N PRO A 331 -0.32 27.47 -15.51
CA PRO A 331 0.28 26.23 -15.96
C PRO A 331 -0.59 25.07 -15.50
N LEU A 332 -1.21 24.41 -16.45
CA LEU A 332 -1.94 23.17 -16.28
C LEU A 332 -0.95 22.15 -15.70
N LEU A 333 -1.12 21.75 -14.45
CA LEU A 333 -0.59 20.48 -14.01
C LEU A 333 -1.31 19.44 -14.87
N ALA A 334 -0.61 18.92 -15.88
CA ALA A 334 -1.12 17.77 -16.63
C ALA A 334 -1.46 16.69 -15.59
N PRO A 335 -2.60 15.99 -15.74
CA PRO A 335 -2.91 14.91 -14.82
C PRO A 335 -1.71 13.97 -14.83
N ILE A 336 -1.14 13.72 -13.65
CA ILE A 336 -0.16 12.67 -13.49
C ILE A 336 -0.92 11.39 -13.83
N MET A 337 -0.79 10.92 -15.07
CA MET A 337 -1.28 9.60 -15.45
C MET A 337 -0.44 8.61 -14.66
N LEU A 338 -0.93 8.26 -13.48
CA LEU A 338 -0.41 7.11 -12.76
C LEU A 338 -0.59 5.91 -13.69
N PRO A 339 0.46 5.15 -13.97
CA PRO A 339 0.26 3.88 -14.63
C PRO A 339 -0.73 3.09 -13.75
N PRO A 340 -1.66 2.36 -14.35
CA PRO A 340 -2.53 1.48 -13.59
C PRO A 340 -1.64 0.59 -12.73
N THR A 341 -1.85 0.62 -11.43
CA THR A 341 -1.34 -0.42 -10.54
C THR A 341 -1.80 -1.76 -11.10
N ALA A 342 -1.06 -2.81 -10.87
CA ALA A 342 -1.28 -4.15 -11.45
C ALA A 342 -2.73 -4.72 -11.31
N SER A 343 -3.63 -4.02 -10.62
CA SER A 343 -5.05 -4.35 -10.49
C SER A 343 -5.94 -3.88 -11.64
N SER A 344 -5.48 -3.01 -12.55
CA SER A 344 -6.24 -2.66 -13.78
C SER A 344 -5.66 -3.38 -15.00
N VAL A 345 -5.39 -4.66 -14.86
CA VAL A 345 -5.15 -5.52 -16.02
C VAL A 345 -6.49 -5.73 -16.72
N GLN A 346 -6.91 -4.74 -17.53
CA GLN A 346 -7.56 -5.09 -18.78
C GLN A 346 -6.64 -6.14 -19.39
N THR A 347 -7.16 -7.27 -19.76
CA THR A 347 -6.52 -8.44 -20.38
C THR A 347 -5.44 -8.09 -21.41
N SER A 348 -4.40 -7.36 -21.00
CA SER A 348 -3.20 -7.17 -21.78
C SER A 348 -2.56 -8.54 -21.92
N ARG A 349 -2.44 -8.99 -23.14
CA ARG A 349 -1.84 -10.26 -23.49
C ARG A 349 -0.46 -10.31 -22.84
N LEU A 350 -0.23 -11.28 -21.95
CA LEU A 350 1.10 -11.48 -21.38
C LEU A 350 2.06 -11.79 -22.54
N ILE A 351 2.96 -10.86 -22.82
CA ILE A 351 3.92 -10.98 -23.89
C ILE A 351 5.17 -11.69 -23.39
N GLY A 352 5.63 -12.67 -24.15
CA GLY A 352 6.69 -13.53 -23.72
C GLY A 352 6.23 -14.49 -22.60
N ARG A 353 7.17 -15.03 -21.87
CA ARG A 353 6.90 -15.87 -20.67
C ARG A 353 6.20 -17.20 -20.95
N ALA A 354 6.14 -17.64 -22.19
CA ALA A 354 5.52 -18.92 -22.52
C ALA A 354 6.23 -20.11 -21.84
N ARG A 355 7.56 -20.01 -21.68
CA ARG A 355 8.36 -21.02 -20.99
C ARG A 355 8.03 -21.06 -19.50
N GLU A 356 8.05 -19.92 -18.84
CA GLU A 356 7.78 -19.80 -17.41
C GLU A 356 6.32 -20.20 -17.09
N LEU A 357 5.36 -19.84 -17.97
CA LEU A 357 3.97 -20.28 -17.82
C LEU A 357 3.86 -21.80 -17.90
N LYS A 358 4.56 -22.46 -18.84
CA LYS A 358 4.60 -23.92 -18.96
C LYS A 358 5.23 -24.57 -17.72
N GLU A 359 6.30 -23.99 -17.16
CA GLU A 359 6.92 -24.49 -15.92
C GLU A 359 5.92 -24.45 -14.75
N LEU A 360 5.04 -23.42 -14.67
CA LEU A 360 3.97 -23.32 -13.67
C LEU A 360 2.86 -24.35 -13.91
N GLU A 361 2.48 -24.59 -15.16
CA GLU A 361 1.48 -25.62 -15.53
C GLU A 361 2.00 -27.02 -15.18
N GLU A 362 3.27 -27.32 -15.45
CA GLU A 362 3.91 -28.57 -15.05
C GLU A 362 4.00 -28.72 -13.52
N ALA A 363 4.26 -27.63 -12.80
CA ALA A 363 4.25 -27.60 -11.35
C ALA A 363 2.86 -27.93 -10.78
N PHE A 364 1.82 -27.33 -11.34
CA PHE A 364 0.45 -27.62 -10.94
C PHE A 364 0.06 -29.09 -11.26
N ALA A 365 0.40 -29.60 -12.43
CA ALA A 365 0.16 -30.99 -12.80
C ALA A 365 0.87 -31.99 -11.86
N TYR A 366 2.01 -31.62 -11.29
CA TYR A 366 2.71 -32.42 -10.28
C TYR A 366 1.89 -32.53 -8.98
N THR A 367 1.27 -31.43 -8.52
CA THR A 367 0.48 -31.44 -7.29
C THR A 367 -0.84 -32.23 -7.41
N GLN A 368 -1.38 -32.36 -8.62
CA GLN A 368 -2.57 -33.20 -8.87
C GLN A 368 -2.31 -34.69 -8.61
N ARG A 369 -1.07 -35.12 -8.43
CA ARG A 369 -0.69 -36.48 -8.04
C ARG A 369 -0.61 -36.69 -6.52
N GLY A 370 -1.21 -35.77 -5.74
CA GLY A 370 -1.21 -35.84 -4.29
C GLY A 370 0.11 -35.38 -3.64
N GLN A 371 0.88 -34.56 -4.34
CA GLN A 371 2.15 -34.03 -3.86
C GLN A 371 2.06 -32.55 -3.51
N THR A 372 2.80 -32.13 -2.50
CA THR A 372 2.98 -30.70 -2.17
C THR A 372 4.16 -30.15 -2.95
N LEU A 373 4.00 -29.02 -3.59
CA LEU A 373 5.07 -28.33 -4.31
C LEU A 373 5.06 -26.83 -4.01
N THR A 374 6.25 -26.30 -3.71
CA THR A 374 6.46 -24.85 -3.59
C THR A 374 7.14 -24.32 -4.84
N VAL A 375 6.62 -23.24 -5.40
CA VAL A 375 7.23 -22.52 -6.52
C VAL A 375 7.52 -21.09 -6.12
N TYR A 376 8.78 -20.71 -6.24
CA TYR A 376 9.25 -19.36 -5.99
C TYR A 376 9.47 -18.61 -7.32
N LEU A 377 8.65 -17.59 -7.57
CA LEU A 377 8.83 -16.63 -8.66
C LEU A 377 9.73 -15.50 -8.20
N HIS A 378 10.93 -15.40 -8.72
CA HIS A 378 11.82 -14.31 -8.32
C HIS A 378 12.45 -13.59 -9.53
N GLY A 379 12.81 -12.36 -9.35
CA GLY A 379 13.39 -11.49 -10.38
C GLY A 379 13.36 -10.04 -9.91
N SER A 380 14.06 -9.17 -10.62
CA SER A 380 14.12 -7.75 -10.27
C SER A 380 12.75 -7.07 -10.32
N SER A 381 12.65 -5.89 -9.70
CA SER A 381 11.42 -5.10 -9.71
C SER A 381 10.99 -4.77 -11.16
N GLY A 382 9.69 -4.81 -11.44
CA GLY A 382 9.13 -4.47 -12.77
C GLY A 382 9.25 -5.55 -13.84
N MET A 383 9.76 -6.76 -13.53
CA MET A 383 9.94 -7.86 -14.50
C MET A 383 8.65 -8.63 -14.84
N GLY A 384 7.52 -8.28 -14.22
CA GLY A 384 6.23 -8.90 -14.51
C GLY A 384 5.93 -10.19 -13.73
N LYS A 385 6.50 -10.39 -12.54
CA LYS A 385 6.25 -11.56 -11.67
C LYS A 385 4.77 -11.75 -11.36
N SER A 386 4.13 -10.73 -10.80
CA SER A 386 2.70 -10.75 -10.46
C SER A 386 1.80 -10.92 -11.68
N ALA A 387 2.17 -10.31 -12.83
CA ALA A 387 1.42 -10.47 -14.08
C ALA A 387 1.47 -11.91 -14.60
N LEU A 388 2.63 -12.57 -14.50
CA LEU A 388 2.77 -13.99 -14.85
C LEU A 388 1.93 -14.87 -13.92
N ALA A 389 2.03 -14.66 -12.61
CA ALA A 389 1.25 -15.40 -11.62
C ALA A 389 -0.26 -15.25 -11.88
N GLN A 390 -0.76 -14.02 -12.04
CA GLN A 390 -2.19 -13.78 -12.33
C GLN A 390 -2.63 -14.44 -13.64
N ARG A 391 -1.82 -14.35 -14.70
CA ARG A 391 -2.13 -15.02 -15.97
C ARG A 391 -2.27 -16.53 -15.82
N PHE A 392 -1.37 -17.15 -15.03
CA PHE A 392 -1.44 -18.56 -14.70
C PHE A 392 -2.71 -18.89 -13.90
N LEU A 393 -3.01 -18.14 -12.84
CA LEU A 393 -4.19 -18.35 -12.01
C LEU A 393 -5.49 -18.16 -12.81
N ASP A 394 -5.56 -17.17 -13.69
CA ASP A 394 -6.70 -16.95 -14.60
C ASP A 394 -6.85 -18.08 -15.62
N GLY A 395 -5.74 -18.68 -16.06
CA GLY A 395 -5.74 -19.88 -16.87
C GLY A 395 -6.37 -21.07 -16.13
N LEU A 396 -6.01 -21.26 -14.87
CA LEU A 396 -6.60 -22.32 -14.04
C LEU A 396 -8.10 -22.09 -13.81
N ARG A 397 -8.54 -20.86 -13.50
CA ARG A 397 -9.96 -20.52 -13.32
C ARG A 397 -10.81 -20.82 -14.56
N ARG A 398 -10.27 -20.60 -15.75
CA ARG A 398 -10.99 -20.81 -17.02
C ARG A 398 -10.97 -22.24 -17.50
N ASN A 399 -9.86 -22.94 -17.34
CA ASN A 399 -9.62 -24.24 -17.98
C ASN A 399 -9.85 -25.43 -17.04
N GLN A 400 -9.89 -25.21 -15.72
CA GLN A 400 -9.99 -26.29 -14.73
C GLN A 400 -11.16 -26.04 -13.77
N PHE A 401 -12.28 -26.76 -13.99
CA PHE A 401 -13.41 -26.71 -13.08
C PHE A 401 -13.05 -27.29 -11.71
N GLY A 402 -13.31 -26.52 -10.66
CA GLY A 402 -13.19 -27.00 -9.27
C GLY A 402 -11.83 -26.76 -8.61
N VAL A 403 -10.92 -26.01 -9.20
CA VAL A 403 -9.67 -25.57 -8.51
C VAL A 403 -10.01 -24.51 -7.46
N VAL A 404 -9.54 -24.73 -6.23
CA VAL A 404 -9.57 -23.70 -5.16
C VAL A 404 -8.30 -22.88 -5.21
N ILE A 405 -8.46 -21.58 -5.40
CA ILE A 405 -7.33 -20.64 -5.44
C ILE A 405 -7.49 -19.66 -4.28
N LEU A 406 -6.54 -19.68 -3.34
CA LEU A 406 -6.50 -18.80 -2.19
C LEU A 406 -5.33 -17.81 -2.38
N GLU A 407 -5.68 -16.53 -2.51
CA GLU A 407 -4.73 -15.47 -2.83
C GLU A 407 -4.51 -14.54 -1.66
N GLY A 408 -3.25 -14.21 -1.39
CA GLY A 408 -2.85 -13.20 -0.45
C GLY A 408 -1.72 -12.34 -1.01
N ARG A 409 -1.58 -11.12 -0.50
CA ARG A 409 -0.46 -10.23 -0.81
C ARG A 409 0.09 -9.68 0.49
N CYS A 410 1.40 -9.63 0.59
CA CYS A 410 2.08 -8.94 1.68
C CYS A 410 2.19 -7.46 1.34
N TYR A 411 1.59 -6.61 2.16
CA TYR A 411 1.71 -5.16 1.97
C TYR A 411 2.85 -4.62 2.82
N GLU A 412 3.64 -3.74 2.25
CA GLU A 412 4.79 -3.12 2.89
C GLU A 412 4.43 -2.47 4.24
N ARG A 413 3.30 -1.75 4.28
CA ARG A 413 2.85 -0.93 5.41
C ARG A 413 1.89 -1.62 6.38
N GLU A 414 1.81 -2.93 6.34
CA GLU A 414 1.06 -3.72 7.32
C GLU A 414 1.98 -4.28 8.38
N SER A 415 1.62 -4.10 9.64
CA SER A 415 2.24 -4.71 10.82
C SER A 415 1.21 -5.56 11.55
N VAL A 416 0.78 -6.64 10.90
CA VAL A 416 -0.14 -7.63 11.45
C VAL A 416 0.59 -8.96 11.62
N PRO A 417 0.31 -9.74 12.67
CA PRO A 417 0.86 -11.07 12.85
C PRO A 417 0.47 -11.99 11.68
N TYR A 418 1.39 -12.84 11.25
CA TYR A 418 1.18 -13.79 10.14
C TYR A 418 0.79 -13.12 8.81
N LYS A 419 1.39 -12.00 8.53
CA LYS A 419 1.11 -11.11 7.40
C LYS A 419 1.05 -11.82 6.04
N ALA A 420 1.93 -12.81 5.79
CA ALA A 420 1.93 -13.56 4.53
C ALA A 420 0.68 -14.43 4.35
N LEU A 421 0.08 -14.89 5.44
CA LEU A 421 -1.09 -15.76 5.41
C LEU A 421 -2.40 -15.04 5.71
N ASP A 422 -2.35 -13.82 6.21
CA ASP A 422 -3.54 -13.06 6.56
C ASP A 422 -4.47 -12.86 5.34
N GLY A 423 -3.93 -12.46 4.20
CA GLY A 423 -4.70 -12.37 2.94
C GLY A 423 -5.19 -13.70 2.41
N VAL A 424 -4.39 -14.78 2.59
CA VAL A 424 -4.77 -16.14 2.21
C VAL A 424 -5.94 -16.63 3.06
N VAL A 425 -5.93 -16.35 4.37
CA VAL A 425 -7.04 -16.70 5.29
C VAL A 425 -8.27 -15.85 5.01
N ASP A 426 -8.14 -14.58 4.64
CA ASP A 426 -9.26 -13.76 4.15
C ASP A 426 -9.88 -14.38 2.88
N SER A 427 -9.07 -14.92 1.97
CA SER A 427 -9.54 -15.63 0.78
C SER A 427 -10.18 -16.97 1.11
N LEU A 428 -9.62 -17.72 2.07
CA LEU A 428 -10.18 -18.97 2.60
C LEU A 428 -11.55 -18.75 3.25
N THR A 429 -11.69 -17.68 4.04
CA THR A 429 -12.97 -17.31 4.67
C THR A 429 -14.03 -17.04 3.61
N ARG A 430 -13.71 -16.29 2.56
CA ARG A 430 -14.63 -16.05 1.42
C ARG A 430 -15.01 -17.33 0.70
N TYR A 431 -14.05 -18.24 0.49
CA TYR A 431 -14.33 -19.56 -0.08
C TYR A 431 -15.31 -20.35 0.78
N LEU A 432 -15.10 -20.44 2.09
CA LEU A 432 -15.98 -21.15 3.01
C LEU A 432 -17.40 -20.55 3.04
N LEU A 433 -17.53 -19.23 3.02
CA LEU A 433 -18.81 -18.51 2.92
C LEU A 433 -19.54 -18.77 1.60
N SER A 434 -18.84 -19.09 0.51
CA SER A 434 -19.44 -19.43 -0.78
C SER A 434 -19.99 -20.86 -0.85
N LEU A 435 -19.65 -21.71 0.12
CA LEU A 435 -20.10 -23.10 0.18
C LEU A 435 -21.47 -23.21 0.88
N PRO A 436 -22.30 -24.18 0.49
CA PRO A 436 -23.42 -24.58 1.32
C PRO A 436 -22.98 -24.95 2.74
N GLU A 437 -23.73 -24.57 3.76
CA GLU A 437 -23.41 -24.75 5.18
C GLU A 437 -22.91 -26.17 5.52
N ALA A 438 -23.67 -27.21 5.10
CA ALA A 438 -23.28 -28.60 5.31
C ALA A 438 -21.91 -28.99 4.69
N LYS A 439 -21.52 -28.33 3.59
CA LYS A 439 -20.21 -28.58 2.96
C LYS A 439 -19.11 -27.87 3.73
N ALA A 440 -19.37 -26.65 4.20
CA ALA A 440 -18.45 -25.89 5.03
C ALA A 440 -18.21 -26.61 6.37
N GLU A 441 -19.27 -27.06 7.05
CA GLU A 441 -19.21 -27.82 8.30
C GLU A 441 -18.37 -29.10 8.16
N ALA A 442 -18.54 -29.83 7.05
CA ALA A 442 -17.77 -31.07 6.78
C ALA A 442 -16.26 -30.83 6.54
N LEU A 443 -15.84 -29.57 6.38
CA LEU A 443 -14.41 -29.19 6.28
C LEU A 443 -13.81 -28.80 7.64
N MET A 444 -14.63 -28.50 8.67
CA MET A 444 -14.15 -27.89 9.91
C MET A 444 -13.28 -28.85 10.74
N PRO A 445 -12.05 -28.47 11.07
CA PRO A 445 -11.20 -29.21 12.00
C PRO A 445 -11.67 -29.05 13.44
N ARG A 446 -11.28 -29.96 14.31
CA ARG A 446 -11.69 -29.94 15.74
C ARG A 446 -11.25 -28.66 16.47
N GLU A 447 -10.06 -28.16 16.15
CA GLU A 447 -9.46 -26.99 16.82
C GLU A 447 -9.69 -25.69 16.02
N ILE A 448 -10.79 -25.61 15.26
CA ILE A 448 -11.09 -24.43 14.43
C ILE A 448 -11.15 -23.13 15.24
N MET A 449 -11.58 -23.19 16.50
CA MET A 449 -11.61 -22.04 17.41
C MET A 449 -10.21 -21.52 17.77
N ALA A 450 -9.20 -22.38 17.77
CA ALA A 450 -7.82 -21.92 17.94
C ALA A 450 -7.35 -21.11 16.71
N LEU A 451 -7.72 -21.56 15.50
CA LEU A 451 -7.45 -20.82 14.27
C LEU A 451 -8.20 -19.48 14.24
N ALA A 452 -9.46 -19.46 14.63
CA ALA A 452 -10.29 -18.24 14.68
C ALA A 452 -9.78 -17.21 15.71
N ARG A 453 -9.07 -17.64 16.77
CA ARG A 453 -8.41 -16.73 17.71
C ARG A 453 -7.19 -16.04 17.12
N VAL A 454 -6.44 -16.73 16.24
CA VAL A 454 -5.29 -16.16 15.51
C VAL A 454 -5.76 -15.30 14.33
N PHE A 455 -6.80 -15.76 13.63
CA PHE A 455 -7.40 -15.09 12.47
C PHE A 455 -8.90 -14.83 12.72
N PRO A 456 -9.25 -13.73 13.39
CA PRO A 456 -10.64 -13.46 13.77
C PRO A 456 -11.63 -13.37 12.61
N VAL A 457 -11.16 -13.11 11.40
CA VAL A 457 -11.98 -13.09 10.18
C VAL A 457 -12.73 -14.39 9.94
N MET A 458 -12.20 -15.52 10.40
CA MET A 458 -12.83 -16.84 10.29
C MET A 458 -14.18 -16.93 11.02
N LEU A 459 -14.43 -16.09 12.05
CA LEU A 459 -15.70 -16.03 12.77
C LEU A 459 -16.87 -15.49 11.91
N GLN A 460 -16.63 -15.06 10.68
CA GLN A 460 -17.71 -14.74 9.74
C GLN A 460 -18.43 -15.99 9.22
N VAL A 461 -17.80 -17.15 9.28
CA VAL A 461 -18.39 -18.42 8.82
C VAL A 461 -19.23 -19.00 9.94
N ASP A 462 -20.54 -19.18 9.73
CA ASP A 462 -21.49 -19.59 10.77
C ASP A 462 -21.10 -20.86 11.50
N CYS A 463 -20.62 -21.89 10.79
CA CYS A 463 -20.15 -23.12 11.40
C CYS A 463 -18.87 -22.95 12.26
N VAL A 464 -18.05 -21.90 12.01
CA VAL A 464 -16.92 -21.53 12.88
C VAL A 464 -17.42 -20.77 14.09
N PHE A 465 -18.32 -19.80 13.90
CA PHE A 465 -18.89 -19.02 14.99
C PHE A 465 -19.64 -19.88 16.01
N ASN A 466 -20.39 -20.87 15.54
CA ASN A 466 -21.17 -21.82 16.35
C ASN A 466 -20.35 -23.04 16.84
N ALA A 467 -19.06 -23.13 16.49
CA ALA A 467 -18.24 -24.26 16.88
C ALA A 467 -18.12 -24.38 18.42
N PRO A 468 -18.13 -25.60 18.98
CA PRO A 468 -18.03 -25.80 20.42
C PRO A 468 -16.76 -25.15 20.98
N GLN A 469 -16.94 -24.25 21.94
CA GLN A 469 -15.81 -23.71 22.68
C GLN A 469 -15.29 -24.80 23.61
N SER A 470 -14.00 -25.15 23.47
CA SER A 470 -13.38 -26.07 24.40
C SER A 470 -13.46 -25.47 25.82
N PRO A 471 -14.03 -26.19 26.81
CA PRO A 471 -14.20 -25.67 28.16
C PRO A 471 -12.85 -25.47 28.90
N HIS A 472 -11.77 -25.95 28.34
CA HIS A 472 -10.44 -25.73 28.89
C HIS A 472 -9.89 -24.41 28.36
N GLU A 473 -9.71 -23.43 29.22
CA GLU A 473 -8.87 -22.26 28.92
C GLU A 473 -7.55 -22.79 28.33
N ILE A 474 -7.17 -22.29 27.16
CA ILE A 474 -5.87 -22.61 26.59
C ILE A 474 -4.85 -21.81 27.41
N PRO A 475 -4.10 -22.46 28.31
CA PRO A 475 -3.36 -21.74 29.35
C PRO A 475 -2.08 -21.07 28.83
N ASP A 476 -1.69 -21.33 27.58
CA ASP A 476 -0.37 -20.95 27.07
C ASP A 476 -0.45 -20.50 25.59
N PRO A 477 0.06 -19.31 25.25
CA PRO A 477 0.10 -18.80 23.87
C PRO A 477 0.80 -19.75 22.88
N PHE A 478 1.84 -20.47 23.32
CA PHE A 478 2.55 -21.43 22.47
C PHE A 478 1.64 -22.61 22.07
N THR A 479 0.87 -23.13 23.00
CA THR A 479 -0.09 -24.21 22.74
C THR A 479 -1.22 -23.74 21.83
N LEU A 480 -1.72 -22.52 22.01
CA LEU A 480 -2.72 -21.91 21.12
C LEU A 480 -2.19 -21.84 19.68
N ARG A 481 -0.99 -21.31 19.51
CA ARG A 481 -0.31 -21.19 18.22
C ARG A 481 -0.19 -22.56 17.53
N ARG A 482 0.32 -23.58 18.21
CA ARG A 482 0.46 -24.93 17.68
C ARG A 482 -0.87 -25.54 17.24
N LYS A 483 -1.94 -25.36 18.04
CA LYS A 483 -3.28 -25.81 17.70
C LYS A 483 -3.86 -25.08 16.49
N ALA A 484 -3.65 -23.77 16.39
CA ALA A 484 -4.09 -22.98 15.24
C ALA A 484 -3.39 -23.42 13.93
N PHE A 485 -2.08 -23.69 14.00
CA PHE A 485 -1.31 -24.16 12.83
C PHE A 485 -1.76 -25.55 12.38
N ALA A 486 -1.98 -26.46 13.33
CA ALA A 486 -2.51 -27.78 13.06
C ALA A 486 -3.92 -27.72 12.44
N ALA A 487 -4.79 -26.84 12.97
CA ALA A 487 -6.14 -26.63 12.43
C ALA A 487 -6.12 -26.06 11.00
N LEU A 488 -5.24 -25.11 10.69
CA LEU A 488 -5.08 -24.60 9.32
C LEU A 488 -4.62 -25.69 8.37
N ARG A 489 -3.62 -26.48 8.78
CA ARG A 489 -3.11 -27.61 7.99
C ARG A 489 -4.21 -28.63 7.71
N GLU A 490 -4.96 -29.02 8.73
CA GLU A 490 -6.07 -29.98 8.60
C GLU A 490 -7.17 -29.43 7.68
N LEU A 491 -7.53 -28.14 7.80
CA LEU A 491 -8.54 -27.52 6.95
C LEU A 491 -8.11 -27.50 5.48
N LEU A 492 -6.87 -27.07 5.20
CA LEU A 492 -6.32 -27.09 3.83
C LEU A 492 -6.21 -28.50 3.28
N GLY A 493 -5.84 -29.49 4.13
CA GLY A 493 -5.83 -30.91 3.77
C GLY A 493 -7.19 -31.41 3.34
N ARG A 494 -8.24 -31.15 4.12
CA ARG A 494 -9.61 -31.52 3.81
C ARG A 494 -10.17 -30.86 2.54
N ILE A 495 -9.69 -29.67 2.21
CA ILE A 495 -10.01 -29.00 0.94
C ILE A 495 -9.27 -29.71 -0.20
N SER A 496 -7.97 -29.94 -0.05
CA SER A 496 -7.12 -30.53 -1.10
C SER A 496 -7.48 -31.99 -1.41
N ASP A 497 -8.05 -32.75 -0.45
CA ASP A 497 -8.61 -34.09 -0.67
C ASP A 497 -9.81 -34.08 -1.61
N ARG A 498 -10.50 -32.97 -1.76
CA ARG A 498 -11.71 -32.83 -2.57
C ARG A 498 -11.48 -32.10 -3.89
N GLN A 499 -10.59 -31.15 -3.90
CA GLN A 499 -10.36 -30.25 -5.02
C GLN A 499 -8.88 -29.81 -5.08
N PRO A 500 -8.26 -29.69 -6.26
CA PRO A 500 -6.91 -29.14 -6.37
C PRO A 500 -6.84 -27.77 -5.71
N LEU A 501 -5.79 -27.55 -4.90
CA LEU A 501 -5.60 -26.38 -4.09
C LEU A 501 -4.33 -25.61 -4.50
N VAL A 502 -4.49 -24.32 -4.73
CA VAL A 502 -3.40 -23.38 -5.00
C VAL A 502 -3.42 -22.26 -3.96
N LEU A 503 -2.30 -22.06 -3.29
CA LEU A 503 -2.05 -20.88 -2.45
C LEU A 503 -1.14 -19.94 -3.21
N TYR A 504 -1.52 -18.68 -3.37
CA TYR A 504 -0.68 -17.65 -3.98
C TYR A 504 -0.38 -16.54 -2.97
N ILE A 505 0.91 -16.25 -2.77
CA ILE A 505 1.38 -15.17 -1.91
C ILE A 505 2.25 -14.22 -2.73
N ASP A 506 1.74 -13.03 -2.99
CA ASP A 506 2.48 -11.99 -3.72
C ASP A 506 3.33 -11.14 -2.77
N ASP A 507 4.47 -10.68 -3.26
CA ASP A 507 5.39 -9.80 -2.55
C ASP A 507 5.88 -10.35 -1.18
N LEU A 508 6.22 -11.64 -1.12
CA LEU A 508 6.64 -12.35 0.10
C LEU A 508 7.82 -11.67 0.83
N GLN A 509 8.59 -10.80 0.15
CA GLN A 509 9.65 -10.01 0.79
C GLN A 509 9.15 -9.09 1.91
N TRP A 510 7.86 -8.82 1.99
CA TRP A 510 7.23 -8.01 3.04
C TRP A 510 6.63 -8.83 4.19
N SER A 511 6.88 -10.14 4.20
CA SER A 511 6.44 -11.07 5.24
C SER A 511 7.15 -10.82 6.58
N ASP A 512 6.61 -11.42 7.64
CA ASP A 512 7.15 -11.44 9.01
C ASP A 512 7.75 -12.81 9.37
N ALA A 513 8.49 -12.88 10.46
CA ALA A 513 9.11 -14.13 10.94
C ALA A 513 8.07 -15.17 11.39
N ASP A 514 6.93 -14.72 11.92
CA ASP A 514 5.85 -15.61 12.34
C ASP A 514 5.18 -16.30 11.16
N SER A 515 5.00 -15.58 10.04
CA SER A 515 4.56 -16.15 8.77
C SER A 515 5.48 -17.24 8.26
N THR A 516 6.79 -17.03 8.35
CA THR A 516 7.79 -18.04 7.94
C THR A 516 7.64 -19.32 8.75
N SER A 517 7.52 -19.19 10.07
CA SER A 517 7.32 -20.33 10.97
C SER A 517 6.04 -21.11 10.66
N LEU A 518 4.95 -20.40 10.32
CA LEU A 518 3.67 -21.03 9.96
C LEU A 518 3.76 -21.72 8.60
N LEU A 519 4.41 -21.13 7.61
CA LEU A 519 4.64 -21.74 6.30
C LEU A 519 5.53 -22.99 6.41
N GLU A 520 6.61 -22.94 7.21
CA GLU A 520 7.47 -24.09 7.47
C GLU A 520 6.70 -25.23 8.13
N ASP A 521 5.82 -24.94 9.09
CA ASP A 521 4.99 -25.95 9.76
C ASP A 521 3.93 -26.51 8.83
N LEU A 522 3.29 -25.68 8.02
CA LEU A 522 2.27 -26.09 7.04
C LEU A 522 2.80 -27.06 5.99
N LEU A 523 4.03 -26.82 5.52
CA LEU A 523 4.66 -27.58 4.43
C LEU A 523 5.51 -28.76 4.92
N ARG A 524 5.57 -29.01 6.23
CA ARG A 524 6.42 -30.04 6.81
C ARG A 524 5.90 -31.45 6.52
N PRO A 525 6.72 -32.32 5.88
CA PRO A 525 6.38 -33.74 5.74
C PRO A 525 6.32 -34.46 7.11
N PRO A 526 5.51 -35.53 7.27
CA PRO A 526 4.69 -36.18 6.21
C PRO A 526 3.30 -35.56 6.04
N ASP A 527 2.88 -34.63 6.92
CA ASP A 527 1.48 -34.16 7.04
C ASP A 527 1.18 -32.93 6.17
N ALA A 528 2.06 -32.57 5.23
CA ALA A 528 1.84 -31.47 4.31
C ALA A 528 0.65 -31.72 3.39
N PRO A 529 -0.34 -30.81 3.31
CA PRO A 529 -1.48 -30.99 2.42
C PRO A 529 -1.04 -30.93 0.95
N PRO A 530 -1.60 -31.79 0.06
CA PRO A 530 -1.29 -31.73 -1.37
C PRO A 530 -1.77 -30.40 -1.97
N LEU A 531 -0.84 -29.49 -2.23
CA LEU A 531 -1.14 -28.14 -2.76
C LEU A 531 0.04 -27.57 -3.56
N LEU A 532 -0.27 -26.59 -4.40
CA LEU A 532 0.73 -25.73 -5.00
C LEU A 532 0.82 -24.43 -4.17
N LEU A 533 1.98 -24.22 -3.52
CA LEU A 533 2.31 -22.91 -2.98
C LEU A 533 3.10 -22.12 -4.04
N LEU A 534 2.52 -21.05 -4.56
CA LEU A 534 3.15 -20.12 -5.48
C LEU A 534 3.45 -18.83 -4.73
N SER A 535 4.71 -18.41 -4.68
CA SER A 535 5.09 -17.17 -4.00
C SER A 535 5.99 -16.32 -4.88
N SER A 536 5.75 -15.01 -4.89
CA SER A 536 6.60 -14.05 -5.59
C SER A 536 7.43 -13.22 -4.62
N PHE A 537 8.66 -12.88 -5.03
CA PHE A 537 9.51 -11.92 -4.30
C PHE A 537 10.58 -11.30 -5.21
N ARG A 538 11.27 -10.27 -4.70
CA ARG A 538 12.33 -9.58 -5.41
C ARG A 538 13.67 -10.25 -5.15
N SER A 539 14.46 -10.48 -6.22
CA SER A 539 15.78 -11.11 -6.09
C SER A 539 16.76 -10.29 -5.26
N GLU A 540 16.67 -8.97 -5.32
CA GLU A 540 17.51 -8.04 -4.56
C GLU A 540 17.27 -8.11 -3.04
N ASP A 541 16.07 -8.53 -2.60
CA ASP A 541 15.71 -8.59 -1.18
C ASP A 541 16.19 -9.88 -0.49
N ILE A 542 16.62 -10.90 -1.22
CA ILE A 542 17.09 -12.20 -0.66
C ILE A 542 18.24 -12.00 0.34
N GLN A 543 19.22 -11.16 -0.02
CA GLN A 543 20.39 -10.93 0.83
C GLN A 543 20.09 -10.02 2.04
N ALA A 544 19.12 -9.12 1.88
CA ALA A 544 18.75 -8.15 2.90
C ALA A 544 17.83 -8.75 3.99
N LYS A 545 17.15 -9.86 3.70
CA LYS A 545 16.10 -10.43 4.57
C LYS A 545 16.42 -11.87 4.97
N PRO A 546 16.91 -12.08 6.22
CA PRO A 546 17.34 -13.41 6.69
C PRO A 546 16.27 -14.48 6.61
N PHE A 547 14.98 -14.11 6.81
CA PHE A 547 13.88 -15.05 6.74
C PHE A 547 13.64 -15.60 5.33
N LEU A 548 13.78 -14.77 4.27
CA LEU A 548 13.69 -15.23 2.88
C LEU A 548 14.83 -16.21 2.56
N LYS A 549 16.03 -15.87 2.99
CA LYS A 549 17.19 -16.76 2.82
C LYS A 549 16.98 -18.10 3.50
N SER A 550 16.51 -18.09 4.76
CA SER A 550 16.18 -19.32 5.52
C SER A 550 15.11 -20.16 4.81
N LEU A 551 14.05 -19.50 4.30
CA LEU A 551 12.95 -20.18 3.60
C LEU A 551 13.43 -20.88 2.32
N ILE A 552 14.31 -20.22 1.55
CA ILE A 552 14.89 -20.77 0.31
C ILE A 552 15.91 -21.89 0.63
N GLU A 553 16.79 -21.70 1.61
CA GLU A 553 17.81 -22.69 1.99
C GLU A 553 17.20 -23.96 2.58
N LYS A 554 16.14 -23.84 3.37
CA LYS A 554 15.40 -24.97 3.93
C LYS A 554 14.48 -25.67 2.91
N ALA A 555 14.29 -25.11 1.74
CA ALA A 555 13.52 -25.71 0.65
C ALA A 555 14.05 -27.12 0.23
N GLY A 556 15.26 -27.49 0.63
CA GLY A 556 15.79 -28.85 0.45
C GLY A 556 15.04 -29.96 1.17
N THR A 557 14.15 -29.64 2.12
CA THR A 557 13.32 -30.60 2.87
C THR A 557 11.90 -30.76 2.29
N VAL A 558 11.47 -29.84 1.41
CA VAL A 558 10.18 -29.83 0.70
C VAL A 558 10.45 -29.77 -0.80
N SER A 559 9.62 -30.41 -1.62
CA SER A 559 9.70 -30.24 -3.08
C SER A 559 9.56 -28.76 -3.44
N CYS A 560 10.62 -28.18 -4.00
CA CYS A 560 10.70 -26.76 -4.32
C CYS A 560 11.22 -26.56 -5.75
N ARG A 561 10.68 -25.55 -6.45
CA ARG A 561 11.18 -25.09 -7.75
C ARG A 561 11.36 -23.57 -7.71
N GLU A 562 12.42 -23.10 -8.33
CA GLU A 562 12.67 -21.69 -8.53
C GLU A 562 12.46 -21.34 -10.00
N VAL A 563 11.62 -20.32 -10.26
CA VAL A 563 11.37 -19.79 -11.60
C VAL A 563 11.89 -18.35 -11.63
N ARG A 564 13.03 -18.16 -12.28
CA ARG A 564 13.65 -16.85 -12.39
C ARG A 564 13.06 -16.06 -13.55
N ILE A 565 12.50 -14.89 -13.25
CA ILE A 565 11.92 -13.98 -14.24
C ILE A 565 12.99 -12.96 -14.68
N GLY A 566 13.50 -13.15 -15.88
CA GLY A 566 14.53 -12.28 -16.48
C GLY A 566 13.94 -11.16 -17.35
N ALA A 567 14.83 -10.44 -18.05
CA ALA A 567 14.46 -9.41 -19.03
C ALA A 567 13.75 -10.04 -20.26
N LEU A 568 12.84 -9.31 -20.89
CA LEU A 568 12.25 -9.69 -22.18
C LEU A 568 13.31 -9.66 -23.28
N SER A 569 13.17 -10.56 -24.24
CA SER A 569 13.97 -10.52 -25.47
C SER A 569 13.65 -9.27 -26.31
N LYS A 570 14.51 -8.92 -27.28
CA LYS A 570 14.27 -7.79 -28.18
C LYS A 570 12.93 -7.91 -28.93
N ALA A 571 12.57 -9.12 -29.37
CA ALA A 571 11.33 -9.38 -30.08
C ALA A 571 10.09 -9.19 -29.18
N GLU A 572 10.11 -9.75 -27.97
CA GLU A 572 9.03 -9.61 -26.97
C GLU A 572 8.89 -8.15 -26.50
N SER A 573 10.01 -7.45 -26.33
CA SER A 573 10.03 -6.04 -25.96
C SER A 573 9.38 -5.17 -27.04
N LEU A 574 9.64 -5.43 -28.32
CA LEU A 574 8.98 -4.76 -29.45
C LEU A 574 7.49 -5.04 -29.49
N GLU A 575 7.09 -6.30 -29.25
CA GLU A 575 5.68 -6.69 -29.20
C GLU A 575 4.95 -5.94 -28.08
N LEU A 576 5.58 -5.80 -26.88
CA LEU A 576 5.02 -5.05 -25.75
C LEU A 576 4.84 -3.56 -26.08
N VAL A 577 5.83 -2.94 -26.69
CA VAL A 577 5.75 -1.53 -27.11
C VAL A 577 4.62 -1.33 -28.13
N ARG A 578 4.48 -2.23 -29.11
CA ARG A 578 3.39 -2.21 -30.11
C ARG A 578 2.02 -2.27 -29.46
N GLU A 579 1.83 -3.21 -28.55
CA GLU A 579 0.55 -3.38 -27.83
C GLU A 579 0.23 -2.16 -26.96
N THR A 580 1.23 -1.62 -26.27
CA THR A 580 1.07 -0.43 -25.40
C THR A 580 0.66 0.80 -26.20
N LEU A 581 1.19 0.97 -27.42
CA LEU A 581 0.91 2.12 -28.27
C LEU A 581 -0.33 1.94 -29.16
N GLY A 582 -0.88 0.73 -29.26
CA GLY A 582 -2.00 0.43 -30.16
C GLY A 582 -1.66 0.61 -31.65
N LEU A 583 -0.38 0.59 -32.02
CA LEU A 583 0.10 0.88 -33.35
C LEU A 583 0.24 -0.39 -34.22
N GLY A 584 -0.21 -0.30 -35.48
CA GLY A 584 0.13 -1.28 -36.50
C GLY A 584 1.61 -1.25 -36.86
N ALA A 585 2.07 -2.24 -37.65
CA ALA A 585 3.49 -2.52 -37.94
C ALA A 585 4.31 -1.36 -38.56
N ALA A 586 3.68 -0.31 -39.10
CA ALA A 586 4.35 0.69 -39.94
C ALA A 586 4.78 1.99 -39.24
N GLY A 587 4.49 2.19 -37.94
CA GLY A 587 4.73 3.48 -37.26
C GLY A 587 5.85 3.50 -36.23
N LEU A 588 6.61 2.42 -36.06
CA LEU A 588 7.46 2.19 -34.88
C LEU A 588 8.98 2.41 -35.10
N GLU A 589 9.43 2.53 -36.34
CA GLU A 589 10.86 2.44 -36.69
C GLU A 589 11.78 3.49 -35.99
N PRO A 590 11.38 4.77 -35.83
CA PRO A 590 12.30 5.75 -35.22
C PRO A 590 12.40 5.69 -33.69
N PHE A 591 11.38 5.15 -33.01
CA PHE A 591 11.27 5.25 -31.54
C PHE A 591 11.64 3.95 -30.83
N SER A 592 11.54 2.81 -31.52
CA SER A 592 11.63 1.49 -30.90
C SER A 592 13.03 1.16 -30.37
N GLU A 593 14.09 1.52 -31.10
CA GLU A 593 15.44 1.12 -30.70
C GLU A 593 15.95 1.87 -29.46
N ALA A 594 15.67 3.17 -29.34
CA ALA A 594 16.02 3.96 -28.17
C ALA A 594 15.26 3.47 -26.92
N ILE A 595 13.95 3.23 -27.04
CA ILE A 595 13.13 2.68 -25.95
C ILE A 595 13.66 1.31 -25.48
N LEU A 596 14.00 0.44 -26.43
CA LEU A 596 14.51 -0.90 -26.14
C LEU A 596 15.86 -0.89 -25.41
N GLN A 597 16.79 -0.02 -25.87
CA GLN A 597 18.10 0.13 -25.24
C GLN A 597 17.98 0.70 -23.83
N GLU A 598 17.17 1.75 -23.66
CA GLU A 598 16.96 2.40 -22.37
C GLU A 598 16.26 1.48 -21.35
N ALA A 599 15.25 0.73 -21.78
CA ALA A 599 14.50 -0.17 -20.89
C ALA A 599 15.27 -1.46 -20.53
N GLY A 600 16.23 -1.89 -21.38
CA GLY A 600 17.01 -3.11 -21.15
C GLY A 600 16.15 -4.37 -20.98
N GLY A 601 15.01 -4.45 -21.70
CA GLY A 601 14.06 -5.57 -21.60
C GLY A 601 13.20 -5.60 -20.33
N ASN A 602 13.21 -4.54 -19.51
CA ASN A 602 12.32 -4.44 -18.35
C ASN A 602 10.90 -4.04 -18.78
N PRO A 603 9.87 -4.88 -18.60
CA PRO A 603 8.51 -4.61 -19.08
C PRO A 603 7.93 -3.29 -18.54
N PHE A 604 8.15 -2.99 -17.26
CA PHE A 604 7.67 -1.76 -16.65
C PHE A 604 8.28 -0.51 -17.31
N LEU A 605 9.59 -0.50 -17.55
CA LEU A 605 10.25 0.62 -18.21
C LEU A 605 9.84 0.74 -19.67
N LEU A 606 9.64 -0.38 -20.36
CA LEU A 606 9.14 -0.38 -21.75
C LEU A 606 7.79 0.30 -21.86
N GLU A 607 6.83 -0.07 -21.00
CA GLU A 607 5.51 0.56 -20.97
C GLU A 607 5.56 2.04 -20.63
N GLN A 608 6.40 2.44 -19.64
CA GLN A 608 6.54 3.84 -19.23
C GLN A 608 7.11 4.71 -20.35
N LEU A 609 8.17 4.25 -21.01
CA LEU A 609 8.81 4.96 -22.11
C LEU A 609 7.90 5.02 -23.35
N ALA A 610 7.19 3.94 -23.65
CA ALA A 610 6.24 3.92 -24.76
C ALA A 610 5.10 4.92 -24.55
N ARG A 611 4.49 4.94 -23.36
CA ARG A 611 3.45 5.91 -23.02
C ARG A 611 3.94 7.36 -23.05
N TYR A 612 5.16 7.61 -22.54
CA TYR A 612 5.77 8.94 -22.64
C TYR A 612 5.93 9.36 -24.10
N ALA A 613 6.40 8.46 -24.96
CA ALA A 613 6.55 8.71 -26.38
C ALA A 613 5.24 9.10 -27.07
N SER A 614 4.10 8.49 -26.68
CA SER A 614 2.79 8.77 -27.26
C SER A 614 2.19 10.12 -26.85
N THR A 615 2.65 10.70 -25.74
CA THR A 615 2.09 11.96 -25.21
C THR A 615 2.93 13.19 -25.53
N SER A 616 4.15 13.02 -26.06
CA SER A 616 5.07 14.14 -26.30
C SER A 616 5.04 14.55 -27.78
N ASP A 617 4.68 15.80 -28.06
CA ASP A 617 4.68 16.40 -29.39
C ASP A 617 6.11 16.62 -29.99
N GLN A 618 7.16 16.37 -29.22
CA GLN A 618 8.57 16.64 -29.61
C GLN A 618 9.25 15.45 -30.30
N THR A 619 8.52 14.57 -30.88
CA THR A 619 8.98 13.26 -31.38
C THR A 619 9.85 13.25 -32.62
N ALA A 620 10.13 14.40 -33.22
CA ALA A 620 10.74 14.40 -34.60
C ALA A 620 12.28 14.46 -34.64
N THR A 621 13.01 14.83 -33.59
CA THR A 621 14.44 15.15 -33.76
C THR A 621 15.41 14.71 -32.62
N THR A 622 14.93 14.33 -31.45
CA THR A 622 15.80 13.88 -30.35
C THR A 622 15.31 12.55 -29.80
N GLY A 623 16.20 11.56 -29.73
CA GLY A 623 15.86 10.22 -29.24
C GLY A 623 15.23 10.27 -27.84
N ILE A 624 14.21 9.43 -27.60
CA ILE A 624 13.55 9.27 -26.29
C ILE A 624 14.52 8.61 -25.34
N SER A 625 14.82 9.26 -24.21
CA SER A 625 15.66 8.70 -23.16
C SER A 625 14.90 8.61 -21.82
N LEU A 626 15.34 7.69 -20.97
CA LEU A 626 14.84 7.58 -19.61
C LEU A 626 15.06 8.89 -18.83
N ALA A 627 16.17 9.55 -19.08
CA ALA A 627 16.54 10.85 -18.53
C ALA A 627 15.48 11.93 -18.83
N MET A 628 15.10 12.08 -20.10
CA MET A 628 14.06 13.04 -20.51
C MET A 628 12.70 12.74 -19.88
N MET A 629 12.32 11.47 -19.84
CA MET A 629 11.07 11.05 -19.19
C MET A 629 11.07 11.38 -17.68
N LEU A 630 12.19 11.12 -16.99
CA LEU A 630 12.32 11.43 -15.57
C LEU A 630 12.24 12.92 -15.31
N ASP A 631 12.93 13.74 -16.10
CA ASP A 631 12.90 15.20 -16.00
C ASP A 631 11.49 15.76 -16.22
N ALA A 632 10.81 15.30 -17.26
CA ALA A 632 9.43 15.68 -17.53
C ALA A 632 8.49 15.28 -16.36
N ARG A 633 8.64 14.08 -15.82
CA ARG A 633 7.82 13.63 -14.67
C ARG A 633 8.13 14.42 -13.40
N LEU A 634 9.40 14.70 -13.11
CA LEU A 634 9.81 15.46 -11.92
C LEU A 634 9.36 16.92 -11.99
N SER A 635 9.31 17.52 -13.19
CA SER A 635 8.83 18.90 -13.38
C SER A 635 7.35 19.10 -13.01
N HIS A 636 6.55 18.04 -13.01
CA HIS A 636 5.13 18.06 -12.63
C HIS A 636 4.90 17.77 -11.13
N LEU A 637 5.95 17.43 -10.36
CA LEU A 637 5.86 17.15 -8.94
C LEU A 637 6.05 18.41 -8.08
N PRO A 638 5.69 18.36 -6.79
CA PRO A 638 5.88 19.50 -5.89
C PRO A 638 7.32 20.03 -5.90
N LYS A 639 7.46 21.33 -5.65
CA LYS A 639 8.79 21.96 -5.53
C LYS A 639 9.63 21.23 -4.49
N GLY A 640 10.89 20.94 -4.81
CA GLY A 640 11.80 20.16 -3.97
C GLY A 640 11.84 18.66 -4.30
N ALA A 641 10.95 18.17 -5.18
CA ALA A 641 10.92 16.76 -5.57
C ALA A 641 12.23 16.31 -6.23
N ARG A 642 12.81 17.16 -7.10
CA ARG A 642 14.06 16.86 -7.79
C ARG A 642 15.21 16.74 -6.82
N GLU A 643 15.37 17.72 -5.92
CA GLU A 643 16.42 17.76 -4.91
C GLU A 643 16.36 16.56 -3.96
N PHE A 644 15.15 16.17 -3.56
CA PHE A 644 14.94 15.02 -2.71
C PHE A 644 15.30 13.69 -3.40
N VAL A 645 14.89 13.53 -4.64
CA VAL A 645 15.18 12.33 -5.46
C VAL A 645 16.68 12.26 -5.77
N ASP A 646 17.34 13.39 -6.05
CA ASP A 646 18.79 13.47 -6.24
C ASP A 646 19.55 13.04 -4.98
N ALA A 647 19.11 13.49 -3.79
CA ALA A 647 19.70 13.08 -2.52
C ALA A 647 19.60 11.56 -2.29
N LEU A 648 18.44 10.97 -2.58
CA LEU A 648 18.25 9.51 -2.51
C LEU A 648 19.07 8.75 -3.56
N ALA A 649 19.18 9.30 -4.78
CA ALA A 649 19.99 8.69 -5.84
C ALA A 649 21.46 8.60 -5.45
N VAL A 650 21.99 9.67 -4.86
CA VAL A 650 23.38 9.75 -4.40
C VAL A 650 23.60 8.91 -3.13
N ALA A 651 22.60 8.80 -2.26
CA ALA A 651 22.69 7.94 -1.08
C ALA A 651 22.97 6.47 -1.48
N GLY A 652 22.36 5.99 -2.57
CA GLY A 652 22.62 4.67 -3.14
C GLY A 652 22.17 3.49 -2.27
N ARG A 653 21.52 3.75 -1.14
CA ARG A 653 21.06 2.79 -0.13
C ARG A 653 19.79 3.30 0.54
N PRO A 654 19.01 2.46 1.19
CA PRO A 654 17.87 2.90 1.97
C PRO A 654 18.29 3.86 3.07
N ILE A 655 17.70 5.05 3.15
CA ILE A 655 17.99 6.06 4.17
C ILE A 655 16.71 6.62 4.80
N ASN A 656 16.83 7.14 6.00
CA ASN A 656 15.74 7.82 6.68
C ASN A 656 15.27 9.04 5.86
N PRO A 657 13.93 9.20 5.64
CA PRO A 657 13.35 10.31 4.88
C PRO A 657 13.86 11.68 5.32
N GLU A 658 13.98 11.88 6.61
CA GLU A 658 14.42 13.14 7.20
C GLU A 658 15.88 13.45 6.87
N VAL A 659 16.76 12.42 6.80
CA VAL A 659 18.15 12.59 6.35
C VAL A 659 18.18 13.06 4.90
N ALA A 660 17.38 12.43 4.01
CA ALA A 660 17.26 12.83 2.62
C ALA A 660 16.70 14.25 2.48
N TYR A 661 15.71 14.61 3.30
CA TYR A 661 15.07 15.91 3.29
C TYR A 661 16.02 17.04 3.69
N HIS A 662 16.84 16.79 4.73
CA HIS A 662 17.90 17.71 5.14
C HIS A 662 19.02 17.82 4.10
N ALA A 663 19.44 16.69 3.53
CA ALA A 663 20.46 16.69 2.47
C ALA A 663 20.00 17.42 1.21
N ALA A 664 18.69 17.43 0.93
CA ALA A 664 18.07 18.20 -0.14
C ALA A 664 17.85 19.69 0.21
N GLU A 665 18.21 20.16 1.42
CA GLU A 665 17.99 21.53 1.92
C GLU A 665 16.52 21.97 1.91
N LEU A 666 15.61 21.03 2.14
CA LEU A 666 14.19 21.29 2.20
C LEU A 666 13.75 21.65 3.62
N SER A 667 12.69 22.44 3.73
CA SER A 667 12.13 22.88 5.00
C SER A 667 10.61 22.66 5.02
N GLY A 668 10.07 22.26 6.17
CA GLY A 668 8.65 21.97 6.36
C GLY A 668 8.37 20.48 6.55
N ASP A 669 7.14 20.06 6.25
CA ASP A 669 6.72 18.67 6.38
C ASP A 669 7.10 17.86 5.13
N GLU A 670 7.89 16.82 5.29
CA GLU A 670 8.32 15.94 4.19
C GLU A 670 7.22 14.97 3.71
N LEU A 671 6.19 14.70 4.53
CA LEU A 671 5.17 13.68 4.25
C LEU A 671 4.42 13.92 2.92
N PRO A 672 3.98 15.14 2.58
CA PRO A 672 3.30 15.40 1.30
C PRO A 672 4.21 15.14 0.10
N LEU A 673 5.50 15.50 0.20
CA LEU A 673 6.48 15.29 -0.86
C LEU A 673 6.76 13.80 -1.06
N VAL A 674 7.03 13.08 0.03
CA VAL A 674 7.26 11.63 0.03
C VAL A 674 6.05 10.90 -0.55
N SER A 675 4.83 11.30 -0.15
CA SER A 675 3.59 10.72 -0.67
C SER A 675 3.44 10.94 -2.18
N SER A 676 3.72 12.15 -2.67
CA SER A 676 3.66 12.47 -4.10
C SER A 676 4.70 11.69 -4.92
N LEU A 677 5.93 11.56 -4.40
CA LEU A 677 7.01 10.81 -5.04
C LEU A 677 6.75 9.29 -5.04
N ARG A 678 6.14 8.76 -3.98
CA ARG A 678 5.69 7.36 -3.95
C ARG A 678 4.58 7.12 -4.97
N ALA A 679 3.60 8.04 -5.05
CA ALA A 679 2.56 8.02 -6.07
C ALA A 679 3.12 7.96 -7.48
N ALA A 680 4.09 8.80 -7.74
CA ALA A 680 4.79 8.85 -9.01
C ALA A 680 5.76 7.67 -9.22
N GLN A 681 5.79 6.67 -8.32
CA GLN A 681 6.66 5.49 -8.38
C GLN A 681 8.16 5.81 -8.48
N PHE A 682 8.58 6.93 -7.91
CA PHE A 682 10.01 7.22 -7.73
C PHE A 682 10.58 6.55 -6.48
N LEU A 683 9.75 6.38 -5.43
CA LEU A 683 10.18 5.90 -4.13
C LEU A 683 9.49 4.59 -3.74
N ARG A 684 10.24 3.78 -3.00
CA ARG A 684 9.75 2.63 -2.23
C ARG A 684 10.35 2.64 -0.83
N THR A 685 9.78 1.90 0.10
CA THR A 685 10.40 1.70 1.41
C THR A 685 11.60 0.77 1.29
N GLY A 686 12.66 1.06 2.02
CA GLY A 686 13.86 0.23 2.07
C GLY A 686 13.69 -0.99 2.97
N GLY A 687 14.72 -1.83 3.06
CA GLY A 687 14.69 -3.07 3.82
C GLY A 687 14.59 -2.91 5.35
N ALA A 688 14.85 -1.72 5.90
CA ALA A 688 14.68 -1.39 7.32
C ALA A 688 13.44 -0.51 7.52
N GLU A 689 12.80 -0.62 8.69
CA GLU A 689 11.67 0.22 9.06
C GLU A 689 12.02 1.71 8.93
N HIS A 690 11.12 2.49 8.34
CA HIS A 690 11.24 3.94 8.13
C HIS A 690 12.37 4.42 7.21
N THR A 691 12.89 3.57 6.32
CA THR A 691 13.83 4.01 5.29
C THR A 691 13.19 4.13 3.90
N LEU A 692 13.74 5.01 3.06
CA LEU A 692 13.32 5.20 1.67
C LEU A 692 14.47 4.89 0.72
N GLU A 693 14.12 4.34 -0.43
CA GLU A 693 15.03 4.18 -1.57
C GLU A 693 14.30 4.43 -2.89
N LEU A 694 15.03 4.60 -3.96
CA LEU A 694 14.43 4.73 -5.28
C LEU A 694 13.80 3.41 -5.71
N TYR A 695 12.66 3.52 -6.41
CA TYR A 695 11.85 2.37 -6.81
C TYR A 695 12.62 1.38 -7.68
N HIS A 696 13.55 1.88 -8.52
CA HIS A 696 14.31 1.07 -9.47
C HIS A 696 15.76 1.55 -9.58
N ASP A 697 16.73 0.63 -9.54
CA ASP A 697 18.15 0.97 -9.60
C ASP A 697 18.54 1.67 -10.93
N ARG A 698 17.86 1.35 -12.04
CA ARG A 698 18.06 2.03 -13.31
C ARG A 698 17.71 3.52 -13.24
N ILE A 699 16.63 3.88 -12.52
CA ILE A 699 16.26 5.28 -12.25
C ILE A 699 17.38 5.96 -11.47
N ARG A 700 17.91 5.31 -10.43
CA ARG A 700 19.04 5.81 -9.65
C ARG A 700 20.26 6.10 -10.50
N GLN A 701 20.67 5.13 -11.30
CA GLN A 701 21.84 5.27 -12.19
C GLN A 701 21.67 6.43 -13.17
N THR A 702 20.50 6.55 -13.79
CA THR A 702 20.21 7.64 -14.73
C THR A 702 20.28 9.00 -14.05
N LEU A 703 19.66 9.14 -12.86
CA LEU A 703 19.69 10.40 -12.09
C LEU A 703 21.12 10.79 -11.69
N VAL A 704 21.90 9.86 -11.15
CA VAL A 704 23.29 10.13 -10.75
C VAL A 704 24.15 10.54 -11.96
N THR A 705 23.93 9.92 -13.12
CA THR A 705 24.66 10.25 -14.36
C THR A 705 24.32 11.66 -14.87
N GLN A 706 23.12 12.17 -14.61
CA GLN A 706 22.70 13.52 -14.96
C GLN A 706 23.27 14.60 -14.04
N LEU A 707 23.69 14.23 -12.83
CA LEU A 707 24.20 15.20 -11.84
C LEU A 707 25.62 15.66 -12.17
N ASP A 708 25.86 16.96 -12.01
CA ASP A 708 27.21 17.50 -12.01
C ASP A 708 28.03 16.85 -10.88
N PRO A 709 29.31 16.44 -11.14
CA PRO A 709 30.20 15.89 -10.13
C PRO A 709 30.34 16.75 -8.88
N GLN A 710 30.32 18.07 -9.01
CA GLN A 710 30.36 18.99 -7.86
C GLN A 710 29.06 18.88 -7.03
N ARG A 711 27.92 18.74 -7.67
CA ARG A 711 26.64 18.55 -7.01
C ARG A 711 26.59 17.22 -6.24
N VAL A 712 27.09 16.15 -6.84
CA VAL A 712 27.22 14.83 -6.18
C VAL A 712 28.07 14.94 -4.92
N THR A 713 29.25 15.62 -5.02
CA THR A 713 30.13 15.86 -3.87
C THR A 713 29.46 16.64 -2.76
N GLN A 714 28.66 17.67 -3.11
CA GLN A 714 27.92 18.46 -2.13
C GLN A 714 26.82 17.62 -1.44
N ILE A 715 26.08 16.82 -2.21
CA ILE A 715 25.03 15.95 -1.67
C ILE A 715 25.63 14.92 -0.70
N HIS A 716 26.73 14.28 -1.06
CA HIS A 716 27.44 13.37 -0.15
C HIS A 716 27.83 14.06 1.18
N ARG A 717 28.36 15.28 1.12
CA ARG A 717 28.71 16.04 2.33
C ARG A 717 27.50 16.32 3.21
N ARG A 718 26.35 16.73 2.60
CA ARG A 718 25.10 17.01 3.33
C ARG A 718 24.48 15.76 3.94
N LEU A 719 24.55 14.61 3.24
CA LEU A 719 24.10 13.32 3.77
C LEU A 719 24.91 12.93 5.02
N ALA A 720 26.23 13.02 4.95
CA ALA A 720 27.07 12.75 6.11
C ALA A 720 26.76 13.66 7.30
N GLN A 721 26.63 14.96 7.06
CA GLN A 721 26.26 15.95 8.09
C GLN A 721 24.86 15.68 8.69
N ALA A 722 23.90 15.31 7.86
CA ALA A 722 22.54 15.00 8.32
C ALA A 722 22.51 13.72 9.19
N ILE A 723 23.29 12.69 8.84
CA ILE A 723 23.44 11.48 9.64
C ILE A 723 24.08 11.79 11.00
N GLU A 724 25.18 12.55 11.03
CA GLU A 724 25.84 12.96 12.27
C GLU A 724 24.94 13.82 13.17
N ALA A 725 24.28 14.83 12.58
CA ALA A 725 23.41 15.75 13.35
C ALA A 725 22.24 15.05 14.04
N ARG A 726 21.83 13.89 13.54
CA ARG A 726 20.77 13.06 14.12
C ARG A 726 21.27 11.96 15.06
N GLY A 727 22.57 11.85 15.24
CA GLY A 727 23.18 10.81 16.09
C GLY A 727 22.94 9.39 15.58
N ILE A 728 22.72 9.20 14.28
CA ILE A 728 22.51 7.87 13.69
C ILE A 728 23.84 7.11 13.71
N ASP A 729 23.88 5.98 14.41
CA ASP A 729 25.08 5.14 14.52
C ASP A 729 25.26 4.24 13.28
N ASP A 730 25.60 4.87 12.16
CA ASP A 730 25.92 4.20 10.89
C ASP A 730 27.30 4.64 10.37
N PRO A 731 28.40 4.09 10.92
CA PRO A 731 29.75 4.48 10.52
C PRO A 731 30.08 4.08 9.08
N GLU A 732 29.41 3.08 8.51
CA GLU A 732 29.60 2.68 7.11
C GLU A 732 29.04 3.74 6.16
N ALA A 733 27.81 4.23 6.42
CA ALA A 733 27.23 5.32 5.65
C ALA A 733 28.09 6.60 5.73
N LEU A 734 28.55 6.93 6.94
CA LEU A 734 29.42 8.09 7.15
C LEU A 734 30.74 7.95 6.40
N PHE A 735 31.35 6.75 6.40
CA PHE A 735 32.54 6.47 5.60
C PHE A 735 32.30 6.70 4.12
N GLU A 736 31.24 6.10 3.55
CA GLU A 736 30.92 6.23 2.12
C GLU A 736 30.65 7.69 1.73
N HIS A 737 29.88 8.41 2.53
CA HIS A 737 29.51 9.78 2.20
C HIS A 737 30.65 10.76 2.42
N TYR A 738 31.49 10.63 3.45
CA TYR A 738 32.68 11.46 3.58
C TYR A 738 33.73 11.17 2.49
N LEU A 739 33.82 9.91 2.05
CA LEU A 739 34.70 9.56 0.91
C LEU A 739 34.17 10.22 -0.38
N GLY A 740 32.86 10.12 -0.67
CA GLY A 740 32.23 10.78 -1.81
C GLY A 740 32.29 12.31 -1.74
N ALA A 741 32.31 12.89 -0.54
CA ALA A 741 32.54 14.31 -0.31
C ALA A 741 34.02 14.78 -0.46
N GLY A 742 34.96 13.83 -0.69
CA GLY A 742 36.37 14.11 -0.76
C GLY A 742 37.05 14.37 0.59
N GLU A 743 36.35 14.18 1.72
CA GLU A 743 36.84 14.40 3.07
C GLU A 743 37.57 13.17 3.63
N ARG A 744 38.72 12.86 3.02
CA ARG A 744 39.50 11.62 3.26
C ARG A 744 39.78 11.33 4.75
N VAL A 745 40.11 12.37 5.55
CA VAL A 745 40.46 12.20 6.97
C VAL A 745 39.23 11.73 7.79
N ARG A 746 38.08 12.36 7.57
CA ARG A 746 36.81 11.92 8.22
C ARG A 746 36.41 10.54 7.76
N ALA A 747 36.50 10.27 6.45
CA ALA A 747 36.24 8.95 5.91
C ALA A 747 37.13 7.87 6.58
N ALA A 748 38.41 8.11 6.75
CA ALA A 748 39.32 7.19 7.45
C ALA A 748 38.89 6.93 8.90
N THR A 749 38.49 7.98 9.63
CA THR A 749 38.00 7.85 11.00
C THR A 749 36.74 6.95 11.09
N HIS A 750 35.76 7.18 10.22
CA HIS A 750 34.53 6.37 10.20
C HIS A 750 34.77 4.95 9.68
N ALA A 751 35.70 4.76 8.71
CA ALA A 751 36.11 3.42 8.28
C ALA A 751 36.72 2.61 9.44
N ALA A 752 37.53 3.24 10.31
CA ALA A 752 38.09 2.59 11.50
C ALA A 752 37.00 2.20 12.51
N VAL A 753 35.97 3.04 12.69
CA VAL A 753 34.82 2.73 13.55
C VAL A 753 34.00 1.56 12.94
N ALA A 754 33.72 1.61 11.63
CA ALA A 754 33.03 0.55 10.91
C ALA A 754 33.77 -0.79 11.00
N ALA A 755 35.11 -0.76 10.88
CA ALA A 755 35.94 -1.95 11.03
C ALA A 755 35.80 -2.59 12.42
N ARG A 756 35.89 -1.80 13.49
CA ARG A 756 35.71 -2.28 14.86
C ARG A 756 34.31 -2.85 15.09
N LYS A 757 33.28 -2.16 14.59
CA LYS A 757 31.87 -2.61 14.67
C LYS A 757 31.67 -3.93 13.93
N ALA A 758 32.22 -4.07 12.73
CA ALA A 758 32.19 -5.32 11.96
C ALA A 758 32.94 -6.46 12.69
N ALA A 759 34.10 -6.20 13.25
CA ALA A 759 34.88 -7.19 14.02
C ALA A 759 34.12 -7.65 15.28
N SER A 760 33.49 -6.75 16.01
CA SER A 760 32.64 -7.09 17.18
C SER A 760 31.41 -7.92 16.80
N ALA A 761 30.88 -7.74 15.59
CA ALA A 761 29.80 -8.53 15.02
C ALA A 761 30.28 -9.83 14.34
N LEU A 762 31.57 -10.23 14.53
CA LEU A 762 32.19 -11.41 13.96
C LEU A 762 32.18 -11.43 12.41
N ALA A 763 32.00 -10.28 11.76
CA ALA A 763 32.05 -10.11 10.30
C ALA A 763 33.47 -9.75 9.84
N PHE A 764 34.41 -10.71 10.00
CA PHE A 764 35.84 -10.44 9.89
C PHE A 764 36.30 -10.06 8.49
N ASP A 765 35.71 -10.59 7.43
CA ASP A 765 36.00 -10.16 6.05
C ASP A 765 35.62 -8.69 5.82
N ARG A 766 34.48 -8.26 6.33
CA ARG A 766 34.07 -6.84 6.28
C ARG A 766 35.01 -5.97 7.11
N ALA A 767 35.35 -6.43 8.32
CA ALA A 767 36.30 -5.72 9.18
C ALA A 767 37.65 -5.51 8.48
N THR A 768 38.17 -6.56 7.84
CA THR A 768 39.43 -6.50 7.05
C THR A 768 39.34 -5.47 5.94
N ALA A 769 38.24 -5.45 5.18
CA ALA A 769 38.02 -4.47 4.10
C ALA A 769 38.05 -3.02 4.62
N PHE A 770 37.32 -2.74 5.73
CA PHE A 770 37.26 -1.41 6.31
C PHE A 770 38.58 -1.00 6.96
N TYR A 771 39.35 -1.91 7.63
CA TYR A 771 40.68 -1.59 8.15
C TYR A 771 41.64 -1.23 7.03
N ARG A 772 41.65 -1.95 5.89
CA ARG A 772 42.45 -1.62 4.71
C ARG A 772 42.14 -0.23 4.19
N ARG A 773 40.85 0.10 4.06
CA ARG A 773 40.39 1.42 3.63
C ARG A 773 40.79 2.53 4.61
N ALA A 774 40.65 2.27 5.92
CA ALA A 774 41.05 3.21 6.94
C ALA A 774 42.55 3.52 6.84
N ILE A 775 43.42 2.52 6.66
CA ILE A 775 44.87 2.65 6.49
C ILE A 775 45.24 3.40 5.22
N GLU A 776 44.58 3.08 4.09
CA GLU A 776 44.80 3.75 2.78
C GLU A 776 44.46 5.24 2.81
N LEU A 777 43.47 5.63 3.58
CA LEU A 777 42.97 7.01 3.65
C LEU A 777 43.62 7.84 4.78
N ALA A 778 44.18 7.17 5.79
CA ALA A 778 44.78 7.86 6.94
C ALA A 778 46.01 8.71 6.53
N PRO A 779 46.13 9.91 7.01
CA PRO A 779 47.38 10.67 6.84
C PRO A 779 48.49 10.00 7.64
N SER A 780 49.65 9.81 7.05
CA SER A 780 50.83 9.07 7.54
C SER A 780 51.45 9.64 8.84
N ARG A 781 50.68 9.74 9.92
CA ARG A 781 51.18 10.21 11.23
C ARG A 781 50.55 9.43 12.37
N GLY A 782 51.30 8.48 12.92
CA GLY A 782 51.11 7.97 14.30
C GLY A 782 49.90 7.09 14.64
N GLY A 783 48.85 7.05 13.84
CA GLY A 783 47.64 6.20 14.06
C GLY A 783 47.72 4.82 13.40
N ASP A 784 48.72 4.55 12.62
CA ASP A 784 48.83 3.35 11.79
C ASP A 784 48.96 2.03 12.57
N VAL A 785 49.54 2.08 13.76
CA VAL A 785 49.84 0.85 14.55
C VAL A 785 48.56 0.17 15.02
N GLU A 786 47.59 0.95 15.51
CA GLU A 786 46.33 0.38 16.01
C GLU A 786 45.44 -0.17 14.88
N LEU A 787 45.37 0.55 13.77
CA LEU A 787 44.64 0.12 12.58
C LEU A 787 45.26 -1.13 11.96
N LYS A 788 46.56 -1.15 11.80
CA LYS A 788 47.32 -2.32 11.28
C LYS A 788 47.21 -3.53 12.22
N ARG A 789 47.22 -3.32 13.53
CA ARG A 789 46.97 -4.37 14.50
C ARG A 789 45.54 -4.94 14.36
N GLY A 790 44.53 -4.07 14.28
CA GLY A 790 43.16 -4.47 14.06
C GLY A 790 42.97 -5.27 12.78
N LEU A 791 43.65 -4.85 11.70
CA LEU A 791 43.67 -5.59 10.43
C LEU A 791 44.27 -6.98 10.62
N ALA A 792 45.44 -7.10 11.27
CA ALA A 792 46.07 -8.40 11.49
C ALA A 792 45.20 -9.33 12.33
N GLU A 793 44.60 -8.83 13.42
CA GLU A 793 43.67 -9.58 14.27
C GLU A 793 42.39 -10.01 13.49
N ALA A 794 41.86 -9.13 12.65
CA ALA A 794 40.71 -9.46 11.80
C ALA A 794 41.04 -10.56 10.76
N LEU A 795 42.26 -10.49 10.17
CA LEU A 795 42.73 -11.53 9.22
C LEU A 795 42.96 -12.89 9.88
N VAL A 796 43.48 -12.92 11.10
CA VAL A 796 43.58 -14.18 11.89
C VAL A 796 42.19 -14.80 12.08
N ASN A 797 41.24 -14.00 12.53
CA ASN A 797 39.87 -14.45 12.78
C ASN A 797 39.11 -14.81 11.51
N ALA A 798 39.49 -14.23 10.36
CA ALA A 798 38.97 -14.58 9.03
C ALA A 798 39.57 -15.89 8.46
N GLY A 799 40.54 -16.53 9.18
CA GLY A 799 41.21 -17.72 8.70
C GLY A 799 42.20 -17.47 7.56
N ARG A 800 42.79 -16.28 7.49
CA ARG A 800 43.76 -15.83 6.46
C ARG A 800 45.17 -15.65 7.09
N PRO A 801 45.84 -16.77 7.52
CA PRO A 801 47.04 -16.69 8.32
C PRO A 801 48.25 -16.05 7.59
N ALA A 802 48.40 -16.30 6.31
CA ALA A 802 49.53 -15.73 5.53
C ALA A 802 49.47 -14.18 5.49
N GLU A 803 48.28 -13.64 5.19
CA GLU A 803 48.06 -12.18 5.16
C GLU A 803 48.14 -11.56 6.56
N ALA A 804 47.70 -12.31 7.57
CA ALA A 804 47.81 -11.89 8.96
C ALA A 804 49.28 -11.77 9.41
N ALA A 805 50.14 -12.73 9.00
CA ALA A 805 51.56 -12.71 9.26
C ALA A 805 52.23 -11.48 8.64
N GLU A 806 51.93 -11.16 7.37
CA GLU A 806 52.42 -9.96 6.70
C GLU A 806 51.96 -8.71 7.43
N ALA A 807 50.67 -8.60 7.77
CA ALA A 807 50.13 -7.45 8.51
C ALA A 807 50.82 -7.26 9.88
N TYR A 808 51.09 -8.37 10.63
CA TYR A 808 51.84 -8.29 11.89
C TYR A 808 53.27 -7.85 11.69
N LEU A 809 53.95 -8.26 10.63
CA LEU A 809 55.29 -7.78 10.31
C LEU A 809 55.31 -6.29 9.99
N GLU A 810 54.29 -5.79 9.27
CA GLU A 810 54.16 -4.35 9.04
C GLU A 810 53.92 -3.58 10.35
N VAL A 811 53.07 -4.10 11.26
CA VAL A 811 52.88 -3.50 12.59
C VAL A 811 54.21 -3.45 13.36
N ALA A 812 54.99 -4.56 13.29
CA ALA A 812 56.29 -4.66 13.99
C ALA A 812 57.31 -3.62 13.51
N GLN A 813 57.27 -3.21 12.22
CA GLN A 813 58.17 -2.20 11.64
C GLN A 813 57.92 -0.78 12.17
N VAL A 814 56.63 -0.47 12.48
CA VAL A 814 56.21 0.87 12.93
C VAL A 814 56.04 0.96 14.45
N SER A 815 56.18 -0.16 15.17
CA SER A 815 55.98 -0.24 16.62
C SER A 815 57.27 0.01 17.40
N PRO A 816 57.19 0.53 18.67
CA PRO A 816 58.35 0.63 19.56
C PRO A 816 59.01 -0.74 19.79
N ALA A 817 60.34 -0.73 20.01
CA ALA A 817 61.16 -1.94 20.07
C ALA A 817 60.61 -3.04 21.04
N GLY A 818 60.04 -2.65 22.19
CA GLY A 818 59.45 -3.58 23.14
C GLY A 818 58.22 -4.31 22.67
N GLN A 819 57.42 -3.67 21.80
CA GLN A 819 56.18 -4.26 21.22
C GLN A 819 56.47 -4.96 19.89
N SER A 820 57.47 -4.49 19.13
CA SER A 820 57.86 -5.07 17.84
C SER A 820 58.17 -6.57 17.94
N LEU A 821 58.80 -7.02 19.03
CA LEU A 821 59.13 -8.42 19.23
C LEU A 821 57.89 -9.31 19.40
N ASP A 822 56.85 -8.82 20.10
CA ASP A 822 55.60 -9.52 20.28
C ASP A 822 54.87 -9.69 18.95
N PHE A 823 54.84 -8.64 18.13
CA PHE A 823 54.21 -8.73 16.79
C PHE A 823 54.98 -9.64 15.84
N LYS A 824 56.29 -9.66 15.87
CA LYS A 824 57.13 -10.65 15.14
C LYS A 824 56.83 -12.09 15.58
N ARG A 825 56.63 -12.30 16.88
CA ARG A 825 56.27 -13.59 17.40
C ARG A 825 54.88 -14.01 16.91
N ARG A 826 53.88 -13.09 16.97
CA ARG A 826 52.51 -13.37 16.44
C ARG A 826 52.56 -13.65 14.94
N ALA A 827 53.33 -12.95 14.18
CA ALA A 827 53.52 -13.25 12.73
C ALA A 827 54.07 -14.67 12.51
N ALA A 828 55.06 -15.06 13.31
CA ALA A 828 55.65 -16.40 13.21
C ALA A 828 54.70 -17.53 13.68
N GLN A 829 53.65 -17.23 14.45
CA GLN A 829 52.62 -18.16 14.86
C GLN A 829 51.58 -18.42 13.82
N GLN A 830 51.36 -17.48 12.89
CA GLN A 830 50.43 -17.61 11.76
C GLN A 830 51.07 -18.33 10.57
#